data_cbdd19700a101e10474813c5dbf113d2
#
_entry.id   cbdd19700a101e10474813c5dbf113d2
#
_cell.length_a   1.000
_cell.length_b   1.000
_cell.length_c   1.000
_cell.angle_alpha   90.00
_cell.angle_beta   90.00
_cell.angle_gamma   90.00
#
_symmetry.space_group_name_H-M   'P 1'
#
loop_
_entity.id
_entity.type
_entity.pdbx_description
1 polymer ?
#
loop_
_entity_poly.entity_id
_entity_poly.type
_entity_poly.pdbx_seq_one_letter_code
_entity_poly.pdbx_strand_id
1 'polypeptide(L)'
;MPEAILVPDKIFTLRHANSAIMKISDFNIALKLIAKSITREEHSMRIFKSRNGDTVTLRLRGRLEVNTAPYLREAMAGIDPEKEKLVLDLSELEYISAAGVRELMICQTRMGEGRMDITKISRSLMEVFELTGFDNILPVSKEDVQVPSYMGVSFKSLLERKATMKGDKVVLVDRDSSWTWSQINKCAQIMAVDLSYMGIKKGTRVGLCGANSVGWIICFFALQKLGAMTVLLNFAHKPAEIARISGLGDIEYLCYGQMTAMTDDFEYIKDVRACDDNRILKFFSIQNPVLYLQRLGEYEIVKDYYHEPVDADMPSVMLYTSGSTGTPKGVMLSSYNLLRSADVSREAQQLTEDDRLCQAPPLFHIFGLVFGLLSFLLADAKVYLPESIHSSDLIRTIEENRCTVYHAVPTMMLMLLESSDFKPEKVSSVRCSMLAGAPTSPAQMKHMQEMMPGNHFMQVYGLSEIAPATITEYGDTQEHLLDTVGKPVICCELMIRDINTGKECAPGEVGEILIKGFNMMLGYYKLPYSSQPIDEDGWLRSGDLGTITEDGYLTISGRLKELIIRGGENIMPNEIADAVVKLDAVKDVKVVGVPSEFYGEEVAACIRLQEGAVFDEDEARKQLAEDLAKYKIPSYFFCYDSFPTLPSGKMDSVRLKKEAAEKAAALGK
;
A
#
# COMPACT_ATOMS: atom_id res chain seq x y z
N MET A 1 -3.86 26.21 45.82
CA MET A 1 -4.21 25.05 44.97
C MET A 1 -4.58 25.58 43.62
N PRO A 2 -3.79 25.39 42.56
CA PRO A 2 -4.22 25.66 41.20
C PRO A 2 -4.73 24.38 40.58
N GLU A 3 -5.87 24.47 39.92
CA GLU A 3 -6.58 23.43 39.19
C GLU A 3 -5.71 22.86 38.07
N ALA A 4 -5.69 21.53 37.98
CA ALA A 4 -5.04 20.80 36.93
C ALA A 4 -5.84 20.93 35.66
N ILE A 5 -5.29 21.52 34.59
CA ILE A 5 -5.80 21.46 33.25
C ILE A 5 -5.37 20.10 32.68
N LEU A 6 -6.32 19.19 32.53
CA LEU A 6 -6.16 17.91 31.84
C LEU A 6 -6.04 18.19 30.33
N VAL A 7 -4.87 17.96 29.77
CA VAL A 7 -4.68 17.81 28.33
C VAL A 7 -4.51 16.29 28.08
N PRO A 8 -5.30 15.67 27.20
CA PRO A 8 -5.15 14.25 26.90
C PRO A 8 -3.81 14.00 26.19
N ASP A 9 -3.10 12.98 26.67
CA ASP A 9 -2.00 12.25 26.01
C ASP A 9 -0.57 12.79 25.99
N LYS A 10 -0.18 13.71 26.88
CA LYS A 10 1.27 13.85 27.21
C LYS A 10 1.48 14.20 28.65
N ILE A 11 1.63 13.17 29.51
CA ILE A 11 2.21 13.35 30.85
C ILE A 11 3.73 13.42 30.70
N PHE A 12 4.28 14.61 30.71
CA PHE A 12 5.70 14.83 30.98
C PHE A 12 5.91 14.74 32.50
N THR A 13 6.47 13.64 32.99
CA THR A 13 6.97 13.54 34.34
C THR A 13 8.25 14.37 34.47
N LEU A 14 8.13 15.56 35.03
CA LEU A 14 9.25 16.35 35.59
C LEU A 14 9.79 15.64 36.83
N ARG A 15 10.70 14.68 36.63
CA ARG A 15 11.66 14.28 37.67
C ARG A 15 13.06 14.36 37.08
N HIS A 16 13.88 15.20 37.66
CA HIS A 16 15.28 15.57 37.44
C HIS A 16 15.49 16.88 36.68
N ALA A 17 15.23 17.99 37.35
CA ALA A 17 15.96 19.22 37.12
C ALA A 17 16.13 19.91 38.46
N ASN A 18 17.23 19.61 39.13
CA ASN A 18 17.79 20.50 40.16
C ASN A 18 18.56 21.60 39.43
N SER A 19 18.30 22.85 39.88
CA SER A 19 19.07 24.07 39.64
C SER A 19 19.01 24.66 38.20
N ALA A 20 17.93 25.37 37.88
CA ALA A 20 17.99 26.69 37.26
C ALA A 20 16.62 27.36 37.41
N ILE A 21 16.55 28.45 38.11
CA ILE A 21 15.36 29.30 38.23
C ILE A 21 15.12 29.93 36.85
N MET A 22 14.25 29.34 36.07
CA MET A 22 13.74 29.94 34.83
C MET A 22 12.83 31.12 35.22
N LYS A 23 13.10 32.31 34.69
CA LYS A 23 12.26 33.47 34.93
C LYS A 23 10.86 33.26 34.35
N ILE A 24 9.83 33.74 35.04
CA ILE A 24 8.43 33.67 34.65
C ILE A 24 8.19 34.21 33.21
N SER A 25 9.06 35.13 32.74
CA SER A 25 9.09 35.60 31.36
C SER A 25 9.40 34.50 30.33
N ASP A 26 10.31 33.57 30.64
CA ASP A 26 10.76 32.52 29.74
C ASP A 26 9.73 31.37 29.64
N PHE A 27 9.01 31.13 30.75
CA PHE A 27 7.90 30.20 30.80
C PHE A 27 6.70 30.71 29.96
N ASN A 28 6.41 32.01 30.00
CA ASN A 28 5.38 32.63 29.18
C ASN A 28 5.76 32.70 27.70
N ILE A 29 7.06 32.81 27.37
CA ILE A 29 7.55 32.72 25.98
C ILE A 29 7.48 31.26 25.48
N ALA A 30 7.88 30.30 26.33
CA ALA A 30 7.75 28.86 26.01
C ALA A 30 6.30 28.45 25.86
N LEU A 31 5.37 28.89 26.72
CA LEU A 31 3.93 28.66 26.59
C LEU A 31 3.35 29.33 25.33
N LYS A 32 3.81 30.55 24.98
CA LYS A 32 3.40 31.20 23.73
C LYS A 32 3.97 30.53 22.47
N LEU A 33 5.17 29.96 22.54
CA LEU A 33 5.78 29.19 21.46
C LEU A 33 5.12 27.81 21.33
N ILE A 34 4.83 27.14 22.45
CA ILE A 34 4.07 25.88 22.49
C ILE A 34 2.62 26.10 22.04
N ALA A 35 1.95 27.17 22.51
CA ALA A 35 0.63 27.54 22.03
C ALA A 35 0.65 27.93 20.54
N LYS A 36 1.70 28.57 20.04
CA LYS A 36 1.87 28.85 18.61
C LYS A 36 2.22 27.63 17.77
N SER A 37 2.91 26.62 18.31
CA SER A 37 3.19 25.37 17.60
C SER A 37 2.00 24.39 17.63
N ILE A 38 1.18 24.42 18.70
CA ILE A 38 -0.03 23.58 18.82
C ILE A 38 -1.20 24.16 18.01
N THR A 39 -1.20 25.47 17.71
CA THR A 39 -2.31 26.12 16.99
C THR A 39 -2.07 26.34 15.50
N ARG A 40 -1.03 25.77 14.89
CA ARG A 40 -0.69 26.12 13.50
C ARG A 40 -0.71 25.01 12.44
N GLU A 41 -0.88 23.74 12.74
CA GLU A 41 -0.76 22.70 11.71
C GLU A 41 -1.82 21.61 11.65
N GLU A 42 -2.73 21.45 12.59
CA GLU A 42 -3.65 20.30 12.56
C GLU A 42 -5.06 20.58 12.00
N HIS A 43 -5.46 21.82 11.69
CA HIS A 43 -6.81 22.11 11.15
C HIS A 43 -6.84 23.33 10.21
N SER A 44 -5.94 23.46 9.29
CA SER A 44 -5.96 24.59 8.35
C SER A 44 -6.73 24.26 7.07
N MET A 45 -7.97 24.74 6.98
CA MET A 45 -8.65 24.85 5.70
C MET A 45 -7.92 25.89 4.83
N ARG A 46 -7.66 25.54 3.56
CA ARG A 46 -7.15 26.46 2.54
C ARG A 46 -8.19 26.64 1.44
N ILE A 47 -8.33 27.85 0.94
CA ILE A 47 -9.23 28.16 -0.15
C ILE A 47 -8.42 28.81 -1.28
N PHE A 48 -8.46 28.16 -2.44
CA PHE A 48 -7.80 28.65 -3.65
C PHE A 48 -8.88 29.32 -4.52
N LYS A 49 -8.67 30.61 -4.84
CA LYS A 49 -9.61 31.40 -5.64
C LYS A 49 -9.05 31.61 -7.03
N SER A 50 -9.80 31.25 -8.06
CA SER A 50 -9.50 31.54 -9.46
C SER A 50 -10.69 32.19 -10.15
N ARG A 51 -10.45 32.95 -11.24
CA ARG A 51 -11.48 33.60 -12.05
C ARG A 51 -11.28 33.28 -13.52
N ASN A 52 -12.39 32.95 -14.18
CA ASN A 52 -12.42 32.77 -15.63
C ASN A 52 -13.70 33.40 -16.17
N GLY A 53 -13.57 34.58 -16.80
CA GLY A 53 -14.73 35.38 -17.22
C GLY A 53 -15.57 35.85 -16.05
N ASP A 54 -16.85 35.53 -16.08
CA ASP A 54 -17.83 35.77 -15.01
C ASP A 54 -17.90 34.69 -13.91
N THR A 55 -17.10 33.66 -14.04
CA THR A 55 -17.09 32.51 -13.12
C THR A 55 -15.94 32.60 -12.13
N VAL A 56 -16.26 32.55 -10.84
CA VAL A 56 -15.31 32.47 -9.72
C VAL A 56 -15.33 31.05 -9.18
N THR A 57 -14.18 30.37 -9.21
CA THR A 57 -14.01 29.04 -8.61
C THR A 57 -13.30 29.19 -7.27
N LEU A 58 -13.89 28.62 -6.22
CA LEU A 58 -13.26 28.44 -4.91
C LEU A 58 -13.02 26.94 -4.70
N ARG A 59 -11.75 26.51 -4.73
CA ARG A 59 -11.37 25.16 -4.37
C ARG A 59 -11.07 25.11 -2.88
N LEU A 60 -11.77 24.21 -2.17
CA LEU A 60 -11.66 24.02 -0.73
C LEU A 60 -10.77 22.82 -0.43
N ARG A 61 -9.74 23.02 0.38
CA ARG A 61 -8.84 21.96 0.84
C ARG A 61 -8.85 21.83 2.35
N GLY A 62 -8.98 20.59 2.86
CA GLY A 62 -8.98 20.28 4.29
C GLY A 62 -10.38 20.13 4.86
N ARG A 63 -10.69 20.71 6.02
CA ARG A 63 -11.93 20.45 6.77
C ARG A 63 -12.79 21.72 6.86
N LEU A 64 -14.07 21.63 6.46
CA LEU A 64 -15.04 22.71 6.60
C LEU A 64 -15.89 22.49 7.85
N GLU A 65 -15.52 23.10 8.95
CA GLU A 65 -16.13 22.95 10.26
C GLU A 65 -16.29 24.31 10.98
N VAL A 66 -16.78 24.30 12.24
CA VAL A 66 -17.08 25.53 12.98
C VAL A 66 -15.92 26.54 12.97
N ASN A 67 -14.69 26.06 13.14
CA ASN A 67 -13.51 26.92 13.24
C ASN A 67 -12.99 27.41 11.87
N THR A 68 -13.33 26.71 10.79
CA THR A 68 -12.84 27.00 9.43
C THR A 68 -13.92 27.59 8.52
N ALA A 69 -15.18 27.48 8.86
CA ALA A 69 -16.29 28.10 8.16
C ALA A 69 -16.12 29.63 7.92
N PRO A 70 -15.52 30.42 8.84
CA PRO A 70 -15.24 31.83 8.59
C PRO A 70 -14.34 32.09 7.38
N TYR A 71 -13.41 31.21 7.03
CA TYR A 71 -12.54 31.37 5.87
C TYR A 71 -13.31 31.32 4.54
N LEU A 72 -14.31 30.45 4.45
CA LEU A 72 -15.20 30.43 3.26
C LEU A 72 -15.97 31.74 3.13
N ARG A 73 -16.47 32.26 4.24
CA ARG A 73 -17.20 33.53 4.29
C ARG A 73 -16.31 34.71 3.85
N GLU A 74 -15.06 34.73 4.28
CA GLU A 74 -14.07 35.72 3.87
C GLU A 74 -13.74 35.61 2.38
N ALA A 75 -13.53 34.39 1.85
CA ALA A 75 -13.28 34.15 0.43
C ALA A 75 -14.46 34.62 -0.45
N MET A 76 -15.69 34.54 0.05
CA MET A 76 -16.89 35.02 -0.60
C MET A 76 -17.00 36.57 -0.64
N ALA A 77 -16.32 37.29 0.25
CA ALA A 77 -16.52 38.73 0.45
C ALA A 77 -16.29 39.58 -0.83
N GLY A 78 -15.47 39.13 -1.76
CA GLY A 78 -15.17 39.85 -3.01
C GLY A 78 -15.89 39.31 -4.25
N ILE A 79 -17.00 38.56 -4.09
CA ILE A 79 -17.79 38.00 -5.20
C ILE A 79 -19.08 38.81 -5.33
N ASP A 80 -19.34 39.31 -6.53
CA ASP A 80 -20.57 40.07 -6.85
C ASP A 80 -21.66 39.08 -7.32
N PRO A 81 -22.69 38.82 -6.49
CA PRO A 81 -23.71 37.84 -6.81
C PRO A 81 -24.60 38.20 -8.00
N GLU A 82 -24.62 39.46 -8.43
CA GLU A 82 -25.41 39.89 -9.58
C GLU A 82 -24.66 39.71 -10.92
N LYS A 83 -23.32 39.69 -10.88
CA LYS A 83 -22.48 39.65 -12.10
C LYS A 83 -21.71 38.38 -12.26
N GLU A 84 -21.45 37.66 -11.16
CA GLU A 84 -20.54 36.49 -11.15
C GLU A 84 -21.28 35.21 -10.81
N LYS A 85 -20.79 34.07 -11.32
CA LYS A 85 -21.16 32.72 -10.94
C LYS A 85 -20.13 32.15 -9.99
N LEU A 86 -20.56 31.36 -9.00
CA LEU A 86 -19.69 30.68 -8.06
C LEU A 86 -19.64 29.18 -8.36
N VAL A 87 -18.44 28.65 -8.49
CA VAL A 87 -18.18 27.19 -8.49
C VAL A 87 -17.41 26.85 -7.22
N LEU A 88 -17.97 25.97 -6.40
CA LEU A 88 -17.27 25.38 -5.26
C LEU A 88 -16.70 24.03 -5.67
N ASP A 89 -15.38 23.98 -5.86
CA ASP A 89 -14.63 22.75 -6.15
C ASP A 89 -14.28 22.08 -4.81
N LEU A 90 -14.95 20.95 -4.51
CA LEU A 90 -14.76 20.19 -3.27
C LEU A 90 -13.82 18.98 -3.43
N SER A 91 -13.02 18.95 -4.51
CA SER A 91 -12.10 17.84 -4.79
C SER A 91 -11.10 17.54 -3.68
N GLU A 92 -10.70 18.57 -2.93
CA GLU A 92 -9.73 18.47 -1.85
C GLU A 92 -10.37 18.69 -0.46
N LEU A 93 -11.70 18.72 -0.39
CA LEU A 93 -12.41 18.83 0.88
C LEU A 93 -12.52 17.46 1.56
N GLU A 94 -11.91 17.35 2.70
CA GLU A 94 -11.74 16.08 3.43
C GLU A 94 -12.94 15.79 4.36
N TYR A 95 -13.54 16.83 4.93
CA TYR A 95 -14.62 16.70 5.91
C TYR A 95 -15.51 17.92 5.90
N ILE A 96 -16.80 17.69 6.12
CA ILE A 96 -17.78 18.76 6.33
C ILE A 96 -18.62 18.48 7.58
N SER A 97 -18.70 19.46 8.47
CA SER A 97 -19.60 19.43 9.63
C SER A 97 -20.95 20.07 9.30
N ALA A 98 -21.93 19.92 10.19
CA ALA A 98 -23.20 20.64 10.08
C ALA A 98 -23.03 22.17 9.97
N ALA A 99 -22.01 22.74 10.61
CA ALA A 99 -21.66 24.15 10.47
C ALA A 99 -21.10 24.46 9.08
N GLY A 100 -20.30 23.56 8.50
CA GLY A 100 -19.81 23.67 7.15
C GLY A 100 -20.93 23.63 6.10
N VAL A 101 -21.86 22.68 6.23
CA VAL A 101 -23.05 22.61 5.36
C VAL A 101 -23.87 23.90 5.44
N ARG A 102 -24.04 24.45 6.65
CA ARG A 102 -24.74 25.73 6.84
C ARG A 102 -24.05 26.87 6.07
N GLU A 103 -22.72 26.91 6.03
CA GLU A 103 -21.99 27.91 5.26
C GLU A 103 -22.18 27.74 3.74
N LEU A 104 -22.25 26.49 3.23
CA LEU A 104 -22.60 26.24 1.83
C LEU A 104 -24.00 26.77 1.49
N MET A 105 -24.98 26.57 2.39
CA MET A 105 -26.33 27.12 2.23
C MET A 105 -26.35 28.66 2.25
N ILE A 106 -25.52 29.29 3.09
CA ILE A 106 -25.36 30.76 3.12
C ILE A 106 -24.76 31.24 1.80
N CYS A 107 -23.76 30.52 1.25
CA CYS A 107 -23.19 30.84 -0.06
C CYS A 107 -24.25 30.77 -1.16
N GLN A 108 -25.09 29.73 -1.19
CA GLN A 108 -26.14 29.56 -2.16
C GLN A 108 -27.21 30.66 -2.03
N THR A 109 -27.66 30.94 -0.80
CA THR A 109 -28.63 32.02 -0.55
C THR A 109 -28.12 33.38 -1.03
N ARG A 110 -26.81 33.64 -0.84
CA ARG A 110 -26.18 34.90 -1.26
C ARG A 110 -26.06 34.99 -2.79
N MET A 111 -25.71 33.89 -3.46
CA MET A 111 -25.54 33.87 -4.92
C MET A 111 -26.86 33.86 -5.67
N GLY A 112 -27.93 33.33 -5.07
CA GLY A 112 -29.20 33.12 -5.72
C GLY A 112 -29.30 31.85 -6.55
N GLU A 113 -30.49 31.53 -7.01
CA GLU A 113 -30.82 30.32 -7.77
C GLU A 113 -30.08 30.29 -9.14
N GLY A 114 -29.42 29.15 -9.48
CA GLY A 114 -28.72 28.96 -10.75
C GLY A 114 -27.39 29.70 -10.89
N ARG A 115 -26.89 30.34 -9.83
CA ARG A 115 -25.62 31.09 -9.83
C ARG A 115 -24.52 30.49 -8.97
N MET A 116 -24.78 29.34 -8.37
CA MET A 116 -23.80 28.54 -7.62
C MET A 116 -23.86 27.11 -8.09
N ASP A 117 -22.71 26.47 -8.25
CA ASP A 117 -22.57 25.03 -8.50
C ASP A 117 -21.56 24.46 -7.52
N ILE A 118 -21.80 23.22 -7.05
CA ILE A 118 -20.88 22.42 -6.27
C ILE A 118 -20.40 21.29 -7.15
N THR A 119 -19.09 21.22 -7.38
CA THR A 119 -18.47 20.27 -8.31
C THR A 119 -17.44 19.42 -7.61
N LYS A 120 -17.12 18.25 -8.19
CA LYS A 120 -16.07 17.34 -7.73
C LYS A 120 -16.19 16.96 -6.25
N ILE A 121 -17.42 16.77 -5.79
CA ILE A 121 -17.69 16.30 -4.43
C ILE A 121 -17.30 14.82 -4.29
N SER A 122 -16.64 14.46 -3.20
CA SER A 122 -16.37 13.06 -2.91
C SER A 122 -17.66 12.28 -2.64
N ARG A 123 -17.67 10.98 -2.96
CA ARG A 123 -18.85 10.13 -2.74
C ARG A 123 -19.29 10.10 -1.27
N SER A 124 -18.36 10.12 -0.33
CA SER A 124 -18.70 10.14 1.11
C SER A 124 -19.32 11.45 1.55
N LEU A 125 -18.86 12.58 1.03
CA LEU A 125 -19.52 13.86 1.26
C LEU A 125 -20.90 13.89 0.59
N MET A 126 -21.02 13.28 -0.61
CA MET A 126 -22.31 13.13 -1.28
C MET A 126 -23.26 12.23 -0.49
N GLU A 127 -22.78 11.12 0.07
CA GLU A 127 -23.57 10.26 0.96
C GLU A 127 -24.07 11.01 2.21
N VAL A 128 -23.25 11.91 2.79
CA VAL A 128 -23.69 12.79 3.88
C VAL A 128 -24.81 13.72 3.41
N PHE A 129 -24.71 14.28 2.21
CA PHE A 129 -25.72 15.17 1.65
C PHE A 129 -27.02 14.40 1.35
N GLU A 130 -26.94 13.21 0.76
CA GLU A 130 -28.07 12.32 0.48
C GLU A 130 -28.79 11.88 1.77
N LEU A 131 -28.04 11.46 2.80
CA LEU A 131 -28.58 11.04 4.09
C LEU A 131 -29.25 12.17 4.87
N THR A 132 -28.79 13.40 4.67
CA THR A 132 -29.31 14.59 5.34
C THR A 132 -30.31 15.37 4.48
N GLY A 133 -30.50 14.96 3.21
CA GLY A 133 -31.39 15.62 2.26
C GLY A 133 -30.85 16.94 1.69
N PHE A 134 -29.57 17.27 1.94
CA PHE A 134 -28.95 18.48 1.42
C PHE A 134 -28.63 18.42 -0.08
N ASP A 135 -28.55 17.23 -0.67
CA ASP A 135 -28.44 17.02 -2.12
C ASP A 135 -29.64 17.52 -2.91
N ASN A 136 -30.79 17.68 -2.25
CA ASN A 136 -32.02 18.27 -2.83
C ASN A 136 -32.10 19.79 -2.66
N ILE A 137 -31.21 20.36 -1.84
CA ILE A 137 -31.21 21.79 -1.49
C ILE A 137 -30.02 22.50 -2.12
N LEU A 138 -28.85 21.85 -2.10
CA LEU A 138 -27.62 22.40 -2.64
C LEU A 138 -27.44 22.01 -4.12
N PRO A 139 -26.95 22.91 -4.99
CA PRO A 139 -26.76 22.66 -6.43
C PRO A 139 -25.51 21.78 -6.66
N VAL A 140 -25.62 20.50 -6.34
CA VAL A 140 -24.52 19.54 -6.49
C VAL A 140 -24.58 18.87 -7.87
N SER A 141 -23.51 18.98 -8.66
CA SER A 141 -23.37 18.26 -9.91
C SER A 141 -23.17 16.77 -9.63
N LYS A 142 -24.17 15.94 -10.01
CA LYS A 142 -24.09 14.48 -9.82
C LYS A 142 -23.17 13.78 -10.83
N GLU A 143 -22.81 14.46 -11.92
CA GLU A 143 -21.89 13.95 -12.95
C GLU A 143 -20.41 14.01 -12.51
N ASP A 144 -20.09 14.87 -11.54
CA ASP A 144 -18.74 15.11 -11.03
C ASP A 144 -18.48 14.48 -9.64
N VAL A 145 -19.26 13.47 -9.23
CA VAL A 145 -19.04 12.80 -7.95
C VAL A 145 -17.74 12.03 -7.98
N GLN A 146 -16.76 12.52 -7.23
CA GLN A 146 -15.46 11.85 -7.12
C GLN A 146 -15.53 10.62 -6.21
N VAL A 147 -14.52 9.75 -6.40
CA VAL A 147 -14.29 8.52 -5.65
C VAL A 147 -14.60 8.65 -4.16
N PRO A 148 -15.29 7.66 -3.54
CA PRO A 148 -15.62 7.68 -2.12
C PRO A 148 -14.38 7.97 -1.26
N SER A 149 -14.45 9.00 -0.42
CA SER A 149 -13.46 9.21 0.62
C SER A 149 -13.88 8.35 1.82
N TYR A 150 -13.06 7.38 2.20
CA TYR A 150 -13.30 6.57 3.42
C TYR A 150 -12.83 7.29 4.69
N MET A 151 -12.86 8.62 4.69
CA MET A 151 -12.55 9.40 5.88
C MET A 151 -13.50 9.08 7.02
N GLY A 152 -12.94 8.81 8.18
CA GLY A 152 -13.71 8.40 9.34
C GLY A 152 -14.31 6.99 9.26
N VAL A 153 -14.07 6.24 8.17
CA VAL A 153 -14.53 4.85 8.03
C VAL A 153 -13.45 3.90 8.50
N SER A 154 -13.66 3.27 9.66
CA SER A 154 -12.78 2.18 10.14
C SER A 154 -13.21 0.84 9.53
N PHE A 155 -12.32 -0.17 9.57
CA PHE A 155 -12.69 -1.54 9.18
C PHE A 155 -13.87 -2.09 9.97
N LYS A 156 -13.99 -1.72 11.26
CA LYS A 156 -15.12 -2.07 12.10
C LYS A 156 -16.43 -1.52 11.51
N SER A 157 -16.49 -0.21 11.26
CA SER A 157 -17.70 0.44 10.76
C SER A 157 -18.05 -0.03 9.34
N LEU A 158 -17.05 -0.27 8.48
CA LEU A 158 -17.26 -0.85 7.15
C LEU A 158 -17.94 -2.24 7.25
N LEU A 159 -17.39 -3.14 8.05
CA LEU A 159 -17.91 -4.50 8.19
C LEU A 159 -19.36 -4.47 8.74
N GLU A 160 -19.63 -3.68 9.78
CA GLU A 160 -20.95 -3.56 10.39
C GLU A 160 -21.97 -2.98 9.41
N ARG A 161 -21.60 -1.94 8.65
CA ARG A 161 -22.44 -1.36 7.60
C ARG A 161 -22.77 -2.37 6.49
N LYS A 162 -21.75 -3.06 5.96
CA LYS A 162 -21.94 -4.08 4.92
C LYS A 162 -22.83 -5.23 5.41
N ALA A 163 -22.63 -5.70 6.64
CA ALA A 163 -23.46 -6.74 7.25
C ALA A 163 -24.92 -6.30 7.46
N THR A 164 -25.15 -5.02 7.73
CA THR A 164 -26.50 -4.46 7.88
C THR A 164 -27.19 -4.29 6.52
N MET A 165 -26.49 -3.76 5.51
CA MET A 165 -27.08 -3.40 4.23
C MET A 165 -27.19 -4.59 3.26
N LYS A 166 -26.22 -5.52 3.29
CA LYS A 166 -26.11 -6.65 2.35
C LYS A 166 -25.80 -7.97 3.07
N GLY A 167 -26.34 -8.16 4.25
CA GLY A 167 -26.00 -9.24 5.18
C GLY A 167 -25.97 -10.64 4.57
N ASP A 168 -26.92 -10.96 3.70
CA ASP A 168 -27.06 -12.29 3.08
C ASP A 168 -26.17 -12.50 1.84
N LYS A 169 -25.49 -11.43 1.37
CA LYS A 169 -24.63 -11.54 0.20
C LYS A 169 -23.37 -12.33 0.52
N VAL A 170 -23.12 -13.38 -0.26
CA VAL A 170 -21.88 -14.19 -0.21
C VAL A 170 -20.76 -13.38 -0.84
N VAL A 171 -19.66 -13.19 -0.09
CA VAL A 171 -18.47 -12.43 -0.51
C VAL A 171 -17.17 -13.20 -0.38
N LEU A 172 -17.12 -14.27 0.44
CA LEU A 172 -15.96 -15.14 0.53
C LEU A 172 -16.40 -16.59 0.23
N VAL A 173 -15.55 -17.31 -0.49
CA VAL A 173 -15.72 -18.74 -0.77
C VAL A 173 -14.39 -19.43 -0.48
N ASP A 174 -14.42 -20.41 0.40
CA ASP A 174 -13.27 -21.21 0.82
C ASP A 174 -13.63 -22.70 0.63
N ARG A 175 -13.04 -23.35 -0.36
CA ARG A 175 -13.38 -24.73 -0.75
C ARG A 175 -14.90 -24.90 -0.95
N ASP A 176 -15.52 -25.71 -0.07
CA ASP A 176 -16.95 -26.03 -0.10
C ASP A 176 -17.80 -25.09 0.76
N SER A 177 -17.19 -24.07 1.37
CA SER A 177 -17.88 -23.14 2.27
C SER A 177 -18.04 -21.74 1.66
N SER A 178 -19.22 -21.18 1.82
CA SER A 178 -19.54 -19.81 1.38
C SER A 178 -19.90 -18.96 2.60
N TRP A 179 -19.40 -17.73 2.62
CA TRP A 179 -19.53 -16.83 3.76
C TRP A 179 -20.16 -15.51 3.35
N THR A 180 -21.25 -15.19 4.06
CA THR A 180 -21.97 -13.93 3.87
C THR A 180 -21.40 -12.83 4.75
N TRP A 181 -21.71 -11.57 4.41
CA TRP A 181 -21.35 -10.43 5.24
C TRP A 181 -21.80 -10.58 6.69
N SER A 182 -23.06 -11.04 6.89
CA SER A 182 -23.62 -11.26 8.22
C SER A 182 -22.81 -12.32 9.01
N GLN A 183 -22.46 -13.43 8.38
CA GLN A 183 -21.67 -14.50 9.02
C GLN A 183 -20.29 -13.99 9.41
N ILE A 184 -19.59 -13.30 8.50
CA ILE A 184 -18.25 -12.74 8.77
C ILE A 184 -18.32 -11.75 9.94
N ASN A 185 -19.29 -10.84 9.95
CA ASN A 185 -19.45 -9.85 11.02
C ASN A 185 -19.74 -10.50 12.38
N LYS A 186 -20.66 -11.47 12.42
CA LYS A 186 -21.03 -12.18 13.66
C LYS A 186 -19.86 -13.01 14.19
N CYS A 187 -19.18 -13.77 13.33
CA CYS A 187 -18.03 -14.55 13.74
C CYS A 187 -16.87 -13.65 14.22
N ALA A 188 -16.61 -12.53 13.54
CA ALA A 188 -15.61 -11.56 13.97
C ALA A 188 -15.97 -10.93 15.33
N GLN A 189 -17.25 -10.68 15.62
CA GLN A 189 -17.68 -10.15 16.91
C GLN A 189 -17.46 -11.17 18.04
N ILE A 190 -17.84 -12.43 17.83
CA ILE A 190 -17.64 -13.49 18.82
C ILE A 190 -16.14 -13.69 19.08
N MET A 191 -15.32 -13.75 18.01
CA MET A 191 -13.87 -13.86 18.13
C MET A 191 -13.25 -12.63 18.82
N ALA A 192 -13.74 -11.42 18.56
CA ALA A 192 -13.26 -10.22 19.24
C ALA A 192 -13.47 -10.31 20.76
N VAL A 193 -14.60 -10.85 21.20
CA VAL A 193 -14.85 -11.08 22.63
C VAL A 193 -13.88 -12.12 23.21
N ASP A 194 -13.67 -13.24 22.53
CA ASP A 194 -12.68 -14.25 22.97
C ASP A 194 -11.28 -13.63 23.10
N LEU A 195 -10.86 -12.87 22.11
CA LEU A 195 -9.55 -12.19 22.12
C LEU A 195 -9.46 -11.15 23.24
N SER A 196 -10.55 -10.47 23.57
CA SER A 196 -10.59 -9.51 24.66
C SER A 196 -10.39 -10.15 26.03
N TYR A 197 -10.93 -11.35 26.26
CA TYR A 197 -10.68 -12.12 27.47
C TYR A 197 -9.21 -12.56 27.59
N MET A 198 -8.47 -12.63 26.49
CA MET A 198 -7.02 -12.81 26.52
C MET A 198 -6.26 -11.54 26.94
N GLY A 199 -6.92 -10.37 26.94
CA GLY A 199 -6.34 -9.07 27.29
C GLY A 199 -6.07 -8.17 26.11
N ILE A 200 -6.49 -8.55 24.89
CA ILE A 200 -6.35 -7.73 23.70
C ILE A 200 -7.37 -6.58 23.75
N LYS A 201 -6.92 -5.37 23.53
CA LYS A 201 -7.72 -4.14 23.59
C LYS A 201 -7.21 -3.12 22.57
N LYS A 202 -7.85 -1.96 22.48
CA LYS A 202 -7.45 -0.85 21.61
C LYS A 202 -5.95 -0.53 21.77
N GLY A 203 -5.25 -0.45 20.65
CA GLY A 203 -3.81 -0.18 20.60
C GLY A 203 -2.90 -1.35 20.94
N THR A 204 -3.43 -2.53 21.34
CA THR A 204 -2.62 -3.74 21.51
C THR A 204 -2.07 -4.20 20.16
N ARG A 205 -0.78 -4.52 20.10
CA ARG A 205 -0.13 -5.04 18.89
C ARG A 205 -0.22 -6.55 18.88
N VAL A 206 -0.89 -7.07 17.86
CA VAL A 206 -1.19 -8.50 17.73
C VAL A 206 -0.64 -9.01 16.40
N GLY A 207 0.26 -9.97 16.44
CA GLY A 207 0.72 -10.68 15.25
C GLY A 207 -0.42 -11.50 14.65
N LEU A 208 -0.62 -11.40 13.35
CA LEU A 208 -1.52 -12.23 12.58
C LEU A 208 -0.71 -12.97 11.51
N CYS A 209 -0.61 -14.29 11.63
CA CYS A 209 0.24 -15.16 10.84
C CYS A 209 -0.51 -16.37 10.33
N GLY A 210 -0.38 -16.70 9.05
CA GLY A 210 -1.01 -17.85 8.44
C GLY A 210 -1.28 -17.68 6.96
N ALA A 211 -1.58 -18.78 6.28
CA ALA A 211 -1.98 -18.79 4.89
C ALA A 211 -3.34 -18.08 4.68
N ASN A 212 -3.63 -17.70 3.43
CA ASN A 212 -4.91 -17.12 3.06
C ASN A 212 -6.05 -18.06 3.46
N SER A 213 -6.93 -17.60 4.34
CA SER A 213 -8.06 -18.40 4.83
C SER A 213 -9.17 -17.51 5.37
N VAL A 214 -10.38 -18.05 5.45
CA VAL A 214 -11.50 -17.33 6.09
C VAL A 214 -11.21 -17.08 7.57
N GLY A 215 -10.53 -17.99 8.26
CA GLY A 215 -10.11 -17.80 9.65
C GLY A 215 -9.19 -16.60 9.82
N TRP A 216 -8.26 -16.39 8.89
CA TRP A 216 -7.39 -15.22 8.86
C TRP A 216 -8.21 -13.93 8.69
N ILE A 217 -9.15 -13.91 7.75
CA ILE A 217 -10.00 -12.74 7.45
C ILE A 217 -10.91 -12.40 8.63
N ILE A 218 -11.56 -13.41 9.25
CA ILE A 218 -12.39 -13.22 10.44
C ILE A 218 -11.54 -12.67 11.59
N CYS A 219 -10.36 -13.21 11.82
CA CYS A 219 -9.45 -12.73 12.86
C CYS A 219 -8.98 -11.30 12.60
N PHE A 220 -8.63 -10.96 11.35
CA PHE A 220 -8.31 -9.60 10.97
C PHE A 220 -9.43 -8.64 11.38
N PHE A 221 -10.67 -8.92 10.99
CA PHE A 221 -11.80 -8.07 11.35
C PHE A 221 -12.10 -8.08 12.87
N ALA A 222 -11.88 -9.19 13.57
CA ALA A 222 -12.04 -9.26 15.02
C ALA A 222 -11.04 -8.32 15.73
N LEU A 223 -9.79 -8.30 15.30
CA LEU A 223 -8.76 -7.38 15.81
C LEU A 223 -9.11 -5.93 15.51
N GLN A 224 -9.63 -5.68 14.30
CA GLN A 224 -10.09 -4.33 13.92
C GLN A 224 -11.31 -3.86 14.72
N LYS A 225 -12.21 -4.77 15.11
CA LYS A 225 -13.32 -4.46 16.02
C LYS A 225 -12.85 -4.03 17.41
N LEU A 226 -11.76 -4.59 17.89
CA LEU A 226 -11.12 -4.22 19.16
C LEU A 226 -10.27 -2.93 19.06
N GLY A 227 -10.03 -2.41 17.86
CA GLY A 227 -9.10 -1.31 17.64
C GLY A 227 -7.65 -1.72 17.94
N ALA A 228 -7.32 -3.00 17.88
CA ALA A 228 -5.97 -3.50 18.00
C ALA A 228 -5.17 -3.22 16.72
N MET A 229 -3.86 -2.97 16.85
CA MET A 229 -2.96 -2.85 15.71
C MET A 229 -2.58 -4.27 15.25
N THR A 230 -3.05 -4.65 14.06
CA THR A 230 -2.74 -5.96 13.48
C THR A 230 -1.37 -5.93 12.83
N VAL A 231 -0.43 -6.73 13.32
CA VAL A 231 0.90 -6.89 12.73
C VAL A 231 0.88 -8.06 11.75
N LEU A 232 0.98 -7.77 10.46
CA LEU A 232 0.93 -8.77 9.41
C LEU A 232 2.26 -9.50 9.31
N LEU A 233 2.24 -10.81 9.53
CA LEU A 233 3.43 -11.65 9.55
C LEU A 233 3.41 -12.67 8.41
N ASN A 234 4.54 -12.79 7.73
CA ASN A 234 4.72 -13.80 6.71
C ASN A 234 4.79 -15.20 7.34
N PHE A 235 3.89 -16.08 6.94
CA PHE A 235 3.84 -17.46 7.43
C PHE A 235 5.04 -18.31 7.01
N ALA A 236 5.83 -17.86 6.02
CA ALA A 236 7.09 -18.50 5.63
C ALA A 236 8.29 -18.07 6.49
N HIS A 237 8.13 -17.14 7.42
CA HIS A 237 9.20 -16.77 8.36
C HIS A 237 9.57 -17.97 9.23
N LYS A 238 10.86 -18.09 9.55
CA LYS A 238 11.34 -19.05 10.53
C LYS A 238 10.97 -18.60 11.95
N PRO A 239 10.90 -19.53 12.94
CA PRO A 239 10.62 -19.19 14.34
C PRO A 239 11.45 -18.03 14.89
N ALA A 240 12.76 -17.99 14.61
CA ALA A 240 13.66 -16.93 15.04
C ALA A 240 13.33 -15.56 14.42
N GLU A 241 12.80 -15.52 13.19
CA GLU A 241 12.40 -14.27 12.54
C GLU A 241 11.12 -13.73 13.19
N ILE A 242 10.15 -14.58 13.48
CA ILE A 242 8.93 -14.20 14.23
C ILE A 242 9.30 -13.68 15.62
N ALA A 243 10.18 -14.38 16.33
CA ALA A 243 10.65 -13.95 17.65
C ALA A 243 11.33 -12.56 17.57
N ARG A 244 12.23 -12.35 16.62
CA ARG A 244 12.90 -11.06 16.40
C ARG A 244 11.90 -9.95 16.08
N ILE A 245 10.95 -10.19 15.18
CA ILE A 245 9.90 -9.22 14.84
C ILE A 245 9.03 -8.91 16.05
N SER A 246 8.74 -9.92 16.90
CA SER A 246 7.96 -9.70 18.12
C SER A 246 8.65 -8.72 19.08
N GLY A 247 9.96 -8.79 19.19
CA GLY A 247 10.76 -7.84 19.97
C GLY A 247 10.78 -6.43 19.37
N LEU A 248 10.92 -6.30 18.05
CA LEU A 248 10.90 -5.01 17.36
C LEU A 248 9.52 -4.34 17.42
N GLY A 249 8.46 -5.12 17.36
CA GLY A 249 7.07 -4.66 17.28
C GLY A 249 6.34 -4.63 18.62
N ASP A 250 6.97 -5.00 19.75
CA ASP A 250 6.30 -5.21 21.04
C ASP A 250 5.05 -6.09 20.91
N ILE A 251 5.17 -7.19 20.18
CA ILE A 251 4.07 -8.12 19.93
C ILE A 251 3.98 -9.13 21.05
N GLU A 252 2.96 -9.02 21.88
CA GLU A 252 2.73 -9.93 23.01
C GLU A 252 1.72 -11.04 22.71
N TYR A 253 0.98 -10.92 21.61
CA TYR A 253 -0.08 -11.85 21.19
C TYR A 253 0.17 -12.29 19.75
N LEU A 254 -0.01 -13.59 19.47
CA LEU A 254 0.03 -14.14 18.11
C LEU A 254 -1.24 -14.91 17.80
N CYS A 255 -2.00 -14.42 16.85
CA CYS A 255 -3.05 -15.20 16.21
C CYS A 255 -2.43 -15.94 15.02
N TYR A 256 -2.53 -17.28 15.00
CA TYR A 256 -1.88 -18.10 14.00
C TYR A 256 -2.85 -19.08 13.35
N GLY A 257 -2.75 -19.20 12.02
CA GLY A 257 -3.44 -20.20 11.22
C GLY A 257 -2.47 -21.27 10.75
N GLN A 258 -2.84 -21.96 9.69
CA GLN A 258 -1.96 -22.90 9.01
C GLN A 258 -0.69 -22.18 8.55
N MET A 259 0.46 -22.58 9.10
CA MET A 259 1.74 -21.93 8.81
C MET A 259 2.35 -22.45 7.51
N THR A 260 2.38 -23.76 7.32
CA THR A 260 2.73 -24.40 6.04
C THR A 260 2.05 -25.78 5.98
N ALA A 261 1.90 -26.33 4.78
CA ALA A 261 1.39 -27.70 4.61
C ALA A 261 2.31 -28.80 5.23
N MET A 262 3.53 -28.45 5.60
CA MET A 262 4.59 -29.36 6.03
C MET A 262 5.01 -29.20 7.49
N THR A 263 4.55 -28.16 8.21
CA THR A 263 4.92 -27.91 9.61
C THR A 263 3.77 -28.25 10.54
N ASP A 264 4.09 -29.00 11.62
CA ASP A 264 3.22 -29.08 12.79
C ASP A 264 3.22 -27.70 13.46
N ASP A 265 2.06 -27.01 13.42
CA ASP A 265 1.92 -25.67 13.98
C ASP A 265 2.27 -25.64 15.47
N PHE A 266 2.05 -26.76 16.19
CA PHE A 266 2.40 -26.87 17.60
C PHE A 266 3.93 -26.83 17.81
N GLU A 267 4.70 -27.59 17.03
CA GLU A 267 6.16 -27.56 17.09
C GLU A 267 6.70 -26.22 16.66
N TYR A 268 6.13 -25.60 15.60
CA TYR A 268 6.51 -24.26 15.18
C TYR A 268 6.34 -23.23 16.32
N ILE A 269 5.20 -23.23 17.01
CA ILE A 269 4.94 -22.33 18.14
C ILE A 269 5.89 -22.61 19.32
N LYS A 270 6.21 -23.86 19.58
CA LYS A 270 7.18 -24.26 20.60
C LYS A 270 8.56 -23.71 20.28
N ASP A 271 8.98 -23.79 19.02
CA ASP A 271 10.25 -23.23 18.56
C ASP A 271 10.29 -21.69 18.68
N VAL A 272 9.20 -20.99 18.32
CA VAL A 272 9.07 -19.54 18.55
C VAL A 272 9.25 -19.21 20.04
N ARG A 273 8.60 -19.97 20.94
CA ARG A 273 8.70 -19.75 22.39
C ARG A 273 10.10 -19.96 22.94
N ALA A 274 10.86 -20.84 22.31
CA ALA A 274 12.24 -21.17 22.72
C ALA A 274 13.28 -20.12 22.29
N CYS A 275 12.93 -19.19 21.42
CA CYS A 275 13.84 -18.13 20.97
C CYS A 275 14.02 -17.05 22.04
N ASP A 276 15.26 -16.61 22.27
CA ASP A 276 15.62 -15.59 23.29
C ASP A 276 14.99 -14.23 23.02
N ASP A 277 14.85 -13.85 21.74
CA ASP A 277 14.25 -12.57 21.32
C ASP A 277 12.71 -12.56 21.39
N ASN A 278 12.08 -13.68 21.71
CA ASN A 278 10.63 -13.81 21.72
C ASN A 278 9.97 -12.94 22.80
N ARG A 279 8.94 -12.16 22.40
CA ARG A 279 8.09 -11.36 23.28
C ARG A 279 6.64 -11.84 23.32
N ILE A 280 6.30 -12.85 22.52
CA ILE A 280 4.94 -13.37 22.44
C ILE A 280 4.65 -14.20 23.69
N LEU A 281 3.63 -13.77 24.44
CA LEU A 281 3.19 -14.41 25.69
C LEU A 281 2.00 -15.34 25.46
N LYS A 282 1.10 -14.97 24.53
CA LYS A 282 -0.14 -15.70 24.28
C LYS A 282 -0.33 -16.00 22.81
N PHE A 283 -0.83 -17.20 22.53
CA PHE A 283 -1.03 -17.72 21.18
C PHE A 283 -2.50 -18.11 21.01
N PHE A 284 -3.11 -17.73 19.89
CA PHE A 284 -4.50 -17.99 19.56
C PHE A 284 -4.59 -18.64 18.17
N SER A 285 -5.12 -19.87 18.11
CA SER A 285 -5.30 -20.60 16.85
C SER A 285 -6.56 -20.11 16.12
N ILE A 286 -6.42 -19.82 14.82
CA ILE A 286 -7.51 -19.37 13.93
C ILE A 286 -7.83 -20.38 12.83
N GLN A 287 -7.35 -21.62 12.94
CA GLN A 287 -7.40 -22.62 11.87
C GLN A 287 -8.82 -23.10 11.52
N ASN A 288 -9.75 -23.06 12.47
CA ASN A 288 -11.09 -23.58 12.24
C ASN A 288 -12.18 -22.50 12.39
N PRO A 289 -12.46 -21.72 11.33
CA PRO A 289 -13.49 -20.68 11.36
C PRO A 289 -14.92 -21.26 11.50
N VAL A 290 -15.15 -22.52 11.12
CA VAL A 290 -16.46 -23.19 11.22
C VAL A 290 -16.93 -23.31 12.68
N LEU A 291 -16.03 -23.39 13.65
CA LEU A 291 -16.38 -23.36 15.06
C LEU A 291 -17.15 -22.08 15.44
N TYR A 292 -16.83 -20.96 14.83
CA TYR A 292 -17.53 -19.69 15.06
C TYR A 292 -18.92 -19.68 14.42
N LEU A 293 -19.14 -20.40 13.30
CA LEU A 293 -20.48 -20.58 12.75
C LEU A 293 -21.39 -21.37 13.71
N GLN A 294 -20.83 -22.34 14.42
CA GLN A 294 -21.60 -23.09 15.43
C GLN A 294 -21.97 -22.24 16.64
N ARG A 295 -21.22 -21.17 16.89
CA ARG A 295 -21.44 -20.21 17.98
C ARG A 295 -22.30 -19.00 17.61
N LEU A 296 -22.90 -18.94 16.40
CA LEU A 296 -23.69 -17.78 15.97
C LEU A 296 -24.84 -17.44 16.92
N GLY A 297 -25.36 -18.41 17.69
CA GLY A 297 -26.37 -18.14 18.74
C GLY A 297 -25.87 -17.28 19.89
N GLU A 298 -24.55 -17.20 20.10
CA GLU A 298 -23.94 -16.34 21.13
C GLU A 298 -23.90 -14.87 20.71
N TYR A 299 -24.07 -14.57 19.41
CA TYR A 299 -23.96 -13.21 18.88
C TYR A 299 -24.92 -12.22 19.58
N GLU A 300 -26.16 -12.63 19.84
CA GLU A 300 -27.14 -11.77 20.52
C GLU A 300 -26.72 -11.39 21.95
N ILE A 301 -25.86 -12.20 22.58
CA ILE A 301 -25.30 -11.93 23.92
C ILE A 301 -24.14 -10.96 23.84
N VAL A 302 -23.31 -11.09 22.78
CA VAL A 302 -22.03 -10.38 22.68
C VAL A 302 -22.03 -9.21 21.68
N LYS A 303 -23.11 -8.99 20.93
CA LYS A 303 -23.18 -7.94 19.89
C LYS A 303 -22.88 -6.54 20.42
N ASP A 304 -23.22 -6.29 21.67
CA ASP A 304 -23.06 -4.99 22.34
C ASP A 304 -21.79 -4.94 23.23
N TYR A 305 -20.91 -5.93 23.17
CA TYR A 305 -19.80 -6.04 24.12
C TYR A 305 -18.65 -5.04 23.88
N TYR A 306 -18.49 -4.51 22.68
CA TYR A 306 -17.46 -3.51 22.37
C TYR A 306 -18.01 -2.39 21.52
N HIS A 307 -18.33 -1.26 22.17
CA HIS A 307 -18.86 -0.07 21.51
C HIS A 307 -17.86 1.06 21.32
N GLU A 308 -16.59 0.88 21.78
CA GLU A 308 -15.63 1.95 21.63
C GLU A 308 -15.43 2.28 20.13
N PRO A 309 -15.52 3.58 19.78
CA PRO A 309 -15.24 4.01 18.42
C PRO A 309 -13.80 3.68 18.07
N VAL A 310 -13.60 3.12 16.88
CA VAL A 310 -12.28 2.91 16.30
C VAL A 310 -12.06 4.04 15.31
N ASP A 311 -11.05 4.85 15.57
CA ASP A 311 -10.66 5.96 14.72
C ASP A 311 -10.02 5.41 13.43
N ALA A 312 -10.47 5.90 12.28
CA ALA A 312 -9.99 5.46 10.97
C ALA A 312 -8.55 5.90 10.67
N ASP A 313 -8.11 6.99 11.29
CA ASP A 313 -6.80 7.59 11.06
C ASP A 313 -5.71 7.06 12.00
N MET A 314 -6.11 6.28 13.04
CA MET A 314 -5.13 5.64 13.92
C MET A 314 -4.44 4.44 13.26
N PRO A 315 -3.20 4.10 13.69
CA PRO A 315 -2.52 2.89 13.23
C PRO A 315 -3.38 1.65 13.46
N SER A 316 -3.75 0.99 12.38
CA SER A 316 -4.64 -0.17 12.34
C SER A 316 -3.89 -1.43 11.91
N VAL A 317 -2.94 -1.27 10.99
CA VAL A 317 -2.11 -2.34 10.45
C VAL A 317 -0.64 -1.95 10.53
N MET A 318 0.22 -2.90 10.84
CA MET A 318 1.66 -2.77 10.74
C MET A 318 2.24 -3.95 9.96
N LEU A 319 3.19 -3.69 9.07
CA LEU A 319 3.91 -4.75 8.35
C LEU A 319 5.41 -4.44 8.32
N TYR A 320 6.22 -5.49 8.40
CA TYR A 320 7.67 -5.36 8.42
C TYR A 320 8.26 -5.50 7.02
N THR A 321 9.05 -4.49 6.62
CA THR A 321 9.83 -4.53 5.37
C THR A 321 11.28 -4.77 5.69
N SER A 322 11.99 -5.50 4.81
CA SER A 322 13.44 -5.65 4.88
C SER A 322 14.09 -4.31 4.59
N GLY A 323 14.40 -3.54 5.62
CA GLY A 323 15.09 -2.25 5.47
C GLY A 323 16.43 -2.39 4.73
N SER A 324 16.83 -1.33 4.02
CA SER A 324 18.14 -1.26 3.34
C SER A 324 19.34 -1.42 4.29
N THR A 325 19.12 -1.23 5.58
CA THR A 325 20.11 -1.36 6.66
C THR A 325 20.16 -2.75 7.29
N GLY A 326 19.39 -3.74 6.78
CA GLY A 326 19.31 -5.10 7.31
C GLY A 326 18.44 -5.26 8.55
N THR A 327 17.98 -4.17 9.19
CA THR A 327 17.00 -4.25 10.29
C THR A 327 15.59 -4.01 9.73
N PRO A 328 14.64 -4.94 9.97
CA PRO A 328 13.27 -4.76 9.53
C PRO A 328 12.63 -3.50 10.14
N LYS A 329 11.88 -2.76 9.34
CA LYS A 329 11.15 -1.56 9.75
C LYS A 329 9.64 -1.83 9.72
N GLY A 330 8.95 -1.45 10.80
CA GLY A 330 7.50 -1.62 10.92
C GLY A 330 6.76 -0.44 10.29
N VAL A 331 6.19 -0.62 9.11
CA VAL A 331 5.37 0.36 8.40
C VAL A 331 3.99 0.40 9.02
N MET A 332 3.55 1.55 9.53
CA MET A 332 2.21 1.73 10.12
C MET A 332 1.24 2.35 9.12
N LEU A 333 0.08 1.74 8.99
CA LEU A 333 -1.00 2.16 8.10
C LEU A 333 -2.33 2.29 8.86
N SER A 334 -3.13 3.27 8.51
CA SER A 334 -4.47 3.46 9.07
C SER A 334 -5.54 2.71 8.26
N SER A 335 -6.74 2.58 8.83
CA SER A 335 -7.90 2.08 8.07
C SER A 335 -8.18 2.95 6.86
N TYR A 336 -8.04 4.27 7.00
CA TYR A 336 -8.22 5.23 5.91
C TYR A 336 -7.25 4.97 4.75
N ASN A 337 -5.93 4.87 5.04
CA ASN A 337 -4.94 4.58 3.99
C ASN A 337 -5.32 3.34 3.19
N LEU A 338 -5.66 2.24 3.88
CA LEU A 338 -5.91 0.94 3.25
C LEU A 338 -7.24 0.89 2.49
N LEU A 339 -8.32 1.43 3.07
CA LEU A 339 -9.64 1.43 2.42
C LEU A 339 -9.68 2.35 1.21
N ARG A 340 -9.05 3.53 1.31
CA ARG A 340 -8.96 4.44 0.17
C ARG A 340 -8.11 3.85 -0.96
N SER A 341 -6.99 3.19 -0.63
CA SER A 341 -6.17 2.47 -1.60
C SER A 341 -6.93 1.33 -2.28
N ALA A 342 -7.74 0.60 -1.51
CA ALA A 342 -8.57 -0.47 -2.05
C ALA A 342 -9.67 0.07 -2.98
N ASP A 343 -10.22 1.24 -2.68
CA ASP A 343 -11.25 1.86 -3.51
C ASP A 343 -10.67 2.37 -4.84
N VAL A 344 -9.52 3.03 -4.80
CA VAL A 344 -8.77 3.42 -6.02
C VAL A 344 -8.46 2.19 -6.87
N SER A 345 -8.03 1.10 -6.24
CA SER A 345 -7.77 -0.17 -6.93
C SER A 345 -9.04 -0.77 -7.54
N ARG A 346 -10.18 -0.73 -6.81
CA ARG A 346 -11.50 -1.17 -7.28
C ARG A 346 -11.91 -0.43 -8.56
N GLU A 347 -11.74 0.88 -8.57
CA GLU A 347 -12.09 1.72 -9.72
C GLU A 347 -11.18 1.49 -10.91
N ALA A 348 -9.86 1.43 -10.70
CA ALA A 348 -8.91 1.16 -11.76
C ALA A 348 -9.20 -0.17 -12.47
N GLN A 349 -9.61 -1.20 -11.75
CA GLN A 349 -9.99 -2.51 -12.27
C GLN A 349 -11.42 -2.55 -12.82
N GLN A 350 -12.21 -1.48 -12.64
CA GLN A 350 -13.64 -1.44 -12.99
C GLN A 350 -14.41 -2.60 -12.33
N LEU A 351 -14.16 -2.85 -11.03
CA LEU A 351 -14.79 -3.96 -10.32
C LEU A 351 -16.28 -3.71 -10.08
N THR A 352 -17.06 -4.75 -10.31
CA THR A 352 -18.48 -4.82 -10.02
C THR A 352 -18.79 -5.97 -9.06
N GLU A 353 -20.02 -6.05 -8.58
CA GLU A 353 -20.46 -7.14 -7.70
C GLU A 353 -20.52 -8.51 -8.36
N ASP A 354 -20.42 -8.58 -9.69
CA ASP A 354 -20.40 -9.82 -10.48
C ASP A 354 -18.99 -10.40 -10.61
N ASP A 355 -17.96 -9.62 -10.27
CA ASP A 355 -16.57 -10.07 -10.37
C ASP A 355 -16.23 -11.15 -9.33
N ARG A 356 -15.25 -11.97 -9.68
CA ARG A 356 -14.80 -13.14 -8.93
C ARG A 356 -13.29 -13.18 -8.92
N LEU A 357 -12.70 -12.99 -7.74
CA LEU A 357 -11.25 -13.04 -7.56
C LEU A 357 -10.79 -14.46 -7.22
N CYS A 358 -9.78 -14.97 -7.90
CA CYS A 358 -8.92 -16.02 -7.38
C CYS A 358 -7.80 -15.36 -6.51
N GLN A 359 -7.91 -15.45 -5.19
CA GLN A 359 -7.00 -14.77 -4.24
C GLN A 359 -5.68 -15.52 -4.09
N ALA A 360 -4.72 -15.28 -4.98
CA ALA A 360 -3.40 -15.89 -4.92
C ALA A 360 -2.39 -15.09 -4.08
N PRO A 361 -2.25 -13.74 -4.23
CA PRO A 361 -1.31 -12.99 -3.42
C PRO A 361 -1.61 -13.10 -1.92
N PRO A 362 -0.56 -13.25 -1.08
CA PRO A 362 -0.73 -13.42 0.37
C PRO A 362 -1.39 -12.20 1.02
N LEU A 363 -2.33 -12.44 1.95
CA LEU A 363 -3.05 -11.39 2.69
C LEU A 363 -2.15 -10.62 3.67
N PHE A 364 -0.99 -11.15 4.05
CA PHE A 364 -0.03 -10.43 4.87
C PHE A 364 0.79 -9.38 4.10
N HIS A 365 0.62 -9.29 2.77
CA HIS A 365 1.16 -8.23 1.92
C HIS A 365 0.08 -7.27 1.47
N ILE A 366 0.45 -5.99 1.31
CA ILE A 366 -0.48 -4.94 0.81
C ILE A 366 -1.11 -5.35 -0.52
N PHE A 367 -0.34 -6.00 -1.41
CA PHE A 367 -0.88 -6.46 -2.69
C PHE A 367 -2.05 -7.44 -2.53
N GLY A 368 -1.94 -8.43 -1.67
CA GLY A 368 -3.03 -9.38 -1.40
C GLY A 368 -4.17 -8.77 -0.59
N LEU A 369 -3.85 -7.98 0.44
CA LEU A 369 -4.84 -7.39 1.32
C LEU A 369 -5.65 -6.28 0.62
N VAL A 370 -4.97 -5.31 0.01
CA VAL A 370 -5.61 -4.09 -0.54
C VAL A 370 -6.16 -4.34 -1.95
N PHE A 371 -5.29 -4.75 -2.89
CA PHE A 371 -5.68 -4.89 -4.30
C PHE A 371 -6.52 -6.14 -4.56
N GLY A 372 -6.31 -7.19 -3.74
CA GLY A 372 -7.13 -8.39 -3.73
C GLY A 372 -8.34 -8.23 -2.81
N LEU A 373 -8.22 -8.66 -1.55
CA LEU A 373 -9.34 -8.81 -0.62
C LEU A 373 -10.20 -7.54 -0.49
N LEU A 374 -9.60 -6.42 -0.05
CA LEU A 374 -10.38 -5.24 0.32
C LEU A 374 -11.07 -4.60 -0.89
N SER A 375 -10.43 -4.49 -2.05
CA SER A 375 -11.06 -3.91 -3.26
C SER A 375 -12.29 -4.71 -3.71
N PHE A 376 -12.24 -6.04 -3.61
CA PHE A 376 -13.38 -6.91 -3.92
C PHE A 376 -14.49 -6.83 -2.88
N LEU A 377 -14.13 -6.77 -1.61
CA LEU A 377 -15.10 -6.57 -0.53
C LEU A 377 -15.80 -5.19 -0.66
N LEU A 378 -15.11 -4.15 -1.10
CA LEU A 378 -15.74 -2.85 -1.37
C LEU A 378 -16.73 -2.91 -2.54
N ALA A 379 -16.42 -3.69 -3.58
CA ALA A 379 -17.31 -3.93 -4.72
C ALA A 379 -18.48 -4.90 -4.39
N ASP A 380 -18.50 -5.51 -3.19
CA ASP A 380 -19.39 -6.63 -2.84
C ASP A 380 -19.23 -7.83 -3.78
N ALA A 381 -18.06 -7.98 -4.39
CA ALA A 381 -17.67 -9.05 -5.29
C ALA A 381 -17.20 -10.28 -4.52
N LYS A 382 -17.11 -11.43 -5.18
CA LYS A 382 -16.72 -12.68 -4.53
C LYS A 382 -15.22 -12.90 -4.56
N VAL A 383 -14.66 -13.28 -3.41
CA VAL A 383 -13.27 -13.70 -3.26
C VAL A 383 -13.21 -15.19 -3.03
N TYR A 384 -12.56 -15.91 -3.93
CA TYR A 384 -12.32 -17.34 -3.84
C TYR A 384 -10.91 -17.59 -3.29
N LEU A 385 -10.82 -18.33 -2.21
CA LEU A 385 -9.57 -18.71 -1.55
C LEU A 385 -9.14 -20.09 -2.07
N PRO A 386 -8.10 -20.19 -2.90
CA PRO A 386 -7.61 -21.48 -3.40
C PRO A 386 -7.02 -22.32 -2.26
N GLU A 387 -6.97 -23.64 -2.45
CA GLU A 387 -6.42 -24.56 -1.45
C GLU A 387 -4.95 -24.31 -1.16
N SER A 388 -4.20 -23.96 -2.21
CA SER A 388 -2.79 -23.56 -2.13
C SER A 388 -2.45 -22.57 -3.25
N ILE A 389 -1.21 -22.07 -3.23
CA ILE A 389 -0.67 -21.20 -4.29
C ILE A 389 -0.02 -22.00 -5.44
N HIS A 390 -0.14 -23.34 -5.46
CA HIS A 390 0.33 -24.15 -6.57
C HIS A 390 -0.50 -23.88 -7.83
N SER A 391 0.17 -23.83 -8.98
CA SER A 391 -0.48 -23.48 -10.26
C SER A 391 -1.69 -24.37 -10.57
N SER A 392 -1.64 -25.67 -10.22
CA SER A 392 -2.77 -26.60 -10.41
C SER A 392 -4.02 -26.18 -9.62
N ASP A 393 -3.86 -25.75 -8.36
CA ASP A 393 -4.96 -25.33 -7.51
C ASP A 393 -5.52 -23.98 -7.95
N LEU A 394 -4.64 -23.06 -8.38
CA LEU A 394 -5.04 -21.77 -8.93
C LEU A 394 -5.85 -21.94 -10.22
N ILE A 395 -5.35 -22.75 -11.17
CA ILE A 395 -6.03 -23.02 -12.43
C ILE A 395 -7.39 -23.69 -12.17
N ARG A 396 -7.44 -24.69 -11.29
CA ARG A 396 -8.69 -25.32 -10.89
C ARG A 396 -9.69 -24.34 -10.30
N THR A 397 -9.24 -23.48 -9.39
CA THR A 397 -10.10 -22.47 -8.74
C THR A 397 -10.65 -21.48 -9.78
N ILE A 398 -9.82 -21.05 -10.74
CA ILE A 398 -10.24 -20.14 -11.82
C ILE A 398 -11.28 -20.84 -12.71
N GLU A 399 -11.00 -22.08 -13.16
CA GLU A 399 -11.85 -22.85 -14.06
C GLU A 399 -13.23 -23.14 -13.45
N GLU A 400 -13.26 -23.75 -12.27
CA GLU A 400 -14.49 -24.20 -11.59
C GLU A 400 -15.40 -23.04 -11.20
N ASN A 401 -14.81 -21.93 -10.74
CA ASN A 401 -15.56 -20.78 -10.26
C ASN A 401 -15.69 -19.66 -11.30
N ARG A 402 -15.11 -19.87 -12.50
CA ARG A 402 -15.07 -18.86 -13.57
C ARG A 402 -14.61 -17.52 -13.04
N CYS A 403 -13.46 -17.50 -12.34
CA CYS A 403 -12.92 -16.28 -11.79
C CYS A 403 -12.63 -15.28 -12.90
N THR A 404 -13.05 -14.03 -12.70
CA THR A 404 -12.92 -12.94 -13.68
C THR A 404 -11.65 -12.13 -13.47
N VAL A 405 -11.01 -12.27 -12.30
CA VAL A 405 -9.80 -11.54 -11.93
C VAL A 405 -8.81 -12.48 -11.25
N TYR A 406 -7.55 -12.35 -11.64
CA TYR A 406 -6.42 -13.06 -11.05
C TYR A 406 -5.21 -12.13 -10.95
N HIS A 407 -4.81 -11.76 -9.73
CA HIS A 407 -3.62 -10.94 -9.49
C HIS A 407 -2.41 -11.82 -9.19
N ALA A 408 -1.24 -11.39 -9.65
CA ALA A 408 0.00 -12.14 -9.43
C ALA A 408 1.23 -11.22 -9.41
N VAL A 409 2.30 -11.65 -8.76
CA VAL A 409 3.62 -11.13 -9.10
C VAL A 409 4.06 -11.78 -10.42
N PRO A 410 4.95 -11.15 -11.21
CA PRO A 410 5.31 -11.68 -12.54
C PRO A 410 5.75 -13.15 -12.53
N THR A 411 6.53 -13.56 -11.54
CA THR A 411 6.99 -14.96 -11.39
C THR A 411 5.82 -15.93 -11.16
N MET A 412 4.82 -15.57 -10.37
CA MET A 412 3.65 -16.42 -10.15
C MET A 412 2.80 -16.56 -11.43
N MET A 413 2.67 -15.47 -12.20
CA MET A 413 1.98 -15.51 -13.47
C MET A 413 2.70 -16.45 -14.46
N LEU A 414 4.02 -16.30 -14.61
CA LEU A 414 4.80 -17.17 -15.47
C LEU A 414 4.73 -18.64 -15.05
N MET A 415 4.85 -18.94 -13.75
CA MET A 415 4.70 -20.30 -13.23
C MET A 415 3.33 -20.91 -13.52
N LEU A 416 2.27 -20.08 -13.48
CA LEU A 416 0.94 -20.53 -13.86
C LEU A 416 0.86 -20.88 -15.36
N LEU A 417 1.43 -20.02 -16.24
CA LEU A 417 1.44 -20.22 -17.68
C LEU A 417 2.30 -21.40 -18.14
N GLU A 418 3.42 -21.66 -17.43
CA GLU A 418 4.33 -22.79 -17.70
C GLU A 418 3.86 -24.11 -17.05
N SER A 419 2.76 -24.11 -16.31
CA SER A 419 2.22 -25.32 -15.69
C SER A 419 1.73 -26.33 -16.72
N SER A 420 1.98 -27.63 -16.50
CA SER A 420 1.42 -28.71 -17.32
C SER A 420 -0.12 -28.73 -17.35
N ASP A 421 -0.75 -28.15 -16.33
CA ASP A 421 -2.22 -28.09 -16.22
C ASP A 421 -2.81 -26.87 -16.93
N PHE A 422 -1.96 -25.94 -17.37
CA PHE A 422 -2.39 -24.73 -18.05
C PHE A 422 -2.97 -25.04 -19.43
N LYS A 423 -4.15 -24.46 -19.67
CA LYS A 423 -4.80 -24.37 -20.98
C LYS A 423 -5.51 -23.03 -21.05
N PRO A 424 -5.39 -22.27 -22.17
CA PRO A 424 -6.04 -20.96 -22.29
C PRO A 424 -7.54 -21.00 -21.99
N GLU A 425 -8.22 -22.09 -22.35
CA GLU A 425 -9.67 -22.25 -22.16
C GLU A 425 -10.05 -22.29 -20.68
N LYS A 426 -9.18 -22.86 -19.81
CA LYS A 426 -9.42 -22.96 -18.36
C LYS A 426 -9.41 -21.61 -17.66
N VAL A 427 -8.62 -20.67 -18.18
CA VAL A 427 -8.46 -19.33 -17.62
C VAL A 427 -9.16 -18.24 -18.44
N SER A 428 -9.93 -18.63 -19.46
CA SER A 428 -10.59 -17.71 -20.40
C SER A 428 -11.63 -16.79 -19.77
N SER A 429 -12.07 -17.06 -18.54
CA SER A 429 -12.95 -16.17 -17.78
C SER A 429 -12.22 -14.98 -17.16
N VAL A 430 -10.88 -15.01 -17.06
CA VAL A 430 -10.10 -13.93 -16.49
C VAL A 430 -10.07 -12.75 -17.45
N ARG A 431 -10.65 -11.62 -17.02
CA ARG A 431 -10.72 -10.38 -17.79
C ARG A 431 -9.68 -9.34 -17.39
N CYS A 432 -9.16 -9.45 -16.15
CA CYS A 432 -8.25 -8.47 -15.59
C CYS A 432 -7.22 -9.12 -14.67
N SER A 433 -5.96 -8.69 -14.80
CA SER A 433 -4.88 -9.08 -13.90
C SER A 433 -3.97 -7.89 -13.59
N MET A 434 -3.78 -7.59 -12.31
CA MET A 434 -2.74 -6.66 -11.87
C MET A 434 -1.44 -7.41 -11.64
N LEU A 435 -0.34 -6.84 -12.11
CA LEU A 435 1.03 -7.27 -11.88
C LEU A 435 1.73 -6.26 -10.99
N ALA A 436 2.32 -6.71 -9.89
CA ALA A 436 2.99 -5.83 -8.92
C ALA A 436 4.14 -6.55 -8.19
N GLY A 437 4.93 -5.80 -7.43
CA GLY A 437 5.94 -6.33 -6.52
C GLY A 437 7.29 -6.71 -7.16
N ALA A 438 7.37 -6.74 -8.49
CA ALA A 438 8.58 -6.87 -9.27
C ALA A 438 8.39 -6.24 -10.66
N PRO A 439 9.47 -5.81 -11.32
CA PRO A 439 9.37 -5.39 -12.72
C PRO A 439 8.91 -6.53 -13.63
N THR A 440 8.10 -6.19 -14.65
CA THR A 440 7.72 -7.10 -15.74
C THR A 440 8.41 -6.63 -17.00
N SER A 441 9.25 -7.46 -17.61
CA SER A 441 9.89 -7.07 -18.87
C SER A 441 8.88 -7.03 -20.02
N PRO A 442 9.10 -6.21 -21.08
CA PRO A 442 8.24 -6.19 -22.27
C PRO A 442 8.04 -7.58 -22.91
N ALA A 443 9.07 -8.42 -22.92
CA ALA A 443 9.00 -9.78 -23.45
C ALA A 443 8.06 -10.68 -22.60
N GLN A 444 8.18 -10.59 -21.26
CA GLN A 444 7.28 -11.31 -20.36
C GLN A 444 5.84 -10.84 -20.51
N MET A 445 5.60 -9.54 -20.59
CA MET A 445 4.25 -8.99 -20.79
C MET A 445 3.63 -9.47 -22.08
N LYS A 446 4.36 -9.43 -23.21
CA LYS A 446 3.89 -9.96 -24.50
C LYS A 446 3.56 -11.45 -24.43
N HIS A 447 4.43 -12.25 -23.80
CA HIS A 447 4.16 -13.68 -23.60
C HIS A 447 2.88 -13.92 -22.79
N MET A 448 2.68 -13.19 -21.68
CA MET A 448 1.45 -13.29 -20.88
C MET A 448 0.21 -12.92 -21.69
N GLN A 449 0.27 -11.87 -22.53
CA GLN A 449 -0.83 -11.44 -23.38
C GLN A 449 -1.17 -12.48 -24.47
N GLU A 450 -0.15 -13.11 -25.07
CA GLU A 450 -0.33 -14.19 -26.05
C GLU A 450 -1.00 -15.43 -25.44
N MET A 451 -0.60 -15.78 -24.21
CA MET A 451 -1.15 -16.96 -23.52
C MET A 451 -2.54 -16.72 -22.92
N MET A 452 -2.92 -15.46 -22.61
CA MET A 452 -4.21 -15.08 -22.06
C MET A 452 -4.83 -13.92 -22.86
N PRO A 453 -5.26 -14.16 -24.12
CA PRO A 453 -5.63 -13.09 -25.08
C PRO A 453 -6.89 -12.28 -24.68
N GLY A 454 -7.69 -12.74 -23.73
CA GLY A 454 -8.87 -12.00 -23.22
C GLY A 454 -8.60 -11.25 -21.94
N ASN A 455 -7.40 -11.35 -21.38
CA ASN A 455 -7.05 -10.75 -20.12
C ASN A 455 -6.42 -9.37 -20.28
N HIS A 456 -6.95 -8.38 -19.56
CA HIS A 456 -6.38 -7.05 -19.50
C HIS A 456 -5.35 -6.98 -18.38
N PHE A 457 -4.08 -6.90 -18.75
CA PHE A 457 -2.99 -6.76 -17.79
C PHE A 457 -2.83 -5.29 -17.37
N MET A 458 -2.59 -5.07 -16.10
CA MET A 458 -2.31 -3.76 -15.51
C MET A 458 -1.02 -3.84 -14.69
N GLN A 459 -0.17 -2.83 -14.78
CA GLN A 459 1.00 -2.69 -13.94
C GLN A 459 0.72 -1.77 -12.77
N VAL A 460 1.23 -2.10 -11.60
CA VAL A 460 1.07 -1.32 -10.37
C VAL A 460 2.43 -1.12 -9.72
N TYR A 461 2.79 0.13 -9.47
CA TYR A 461 3.94 0.47 -8.67
C TYR A 461 3.52 1.05 -7.33
N GLY A 462 4.27 0.67 -6.31
CA GLY A 462 4.15 1.16 -4.95
C GLY A 462 5.06 0.42 -3.99
N LEU A 463 5.09 0.92 -2.78
CA LEU A 463 5.88 0.41 -1.67
C LEU A 463 4.92 0.05 -0.54
N SER A 464 5.39 -0.71 0.45
CA SER A 464 4.61 -0.91 1.69
C SER A 464 4.27 0.40 2.38
N GLU A 465 5.13 1.39 2.24
CA GLU A 465 5.03 2.75 2.77
C GLU A 465 4.00 3.62 2.03
N ILE A 466 3.67 3.26 0.78
CA ILE A 466 2.68 3.96 -0.06
C ILE A 466 2.27 3.08 -1.24
N ALA A 467 1.02 2.60 -1.24
CA ALA A 467 0.52 1.72 -2.30
C ALA A 467 -1.00 1.87 -2.50
N PRO A 468 -1.43 2.04 -3.77
CA PRO A 468 -0.64 2.23 -4.99
C PRO A 468 -0.07 3.65 -5.10
N ALA A 469 1.11 3.80 -5.72
CA ALA A 469 1.59 5.10 -6.16
C ALA A 469 1.14 5.40 -7.59
N THR A 470 1.35 4.43 -8.50
CA THR A 470 0.86 4.50 -9.88
C THR A 470 0.15 3.21 -10.28
N ILE A 471 -0.76 3.32 -11.24
CA ILE A 471 -1.47 2.19 -11.88
C ILE A 471 -1.59 2.53 -13.37
N THR A 472 -1.39 1.53 -14.26
CA THR A 472 -1.78 1.68 -15.67
C THR A 472 -3.31 1.69 -15.78
N GLU A 473 -3.85 2.50 -16.68
CA GLU A 473 -5.30 2.64 -16.85
C GLU A 473 -5.90 1.45 -17.61
N TYR A 474 -7.16 1.18 -17.37
CA TYR A 474 -7.90 0.16 -18.14
C TYR A 474 -8.10 0.64 -19.57
N GLY A 475 -7.38 0.04 -20.52
CA GLY A 475 -7.40 0.46 -21.93
C GLY A 475 -6.18 1.30 -22.35
N ASP A 476 -5.14 1.39 -21.53
CA ASP A 476 -3.85 1.98 -21.91
C ASP A 476 -3.29 1.36 -23.19
N THR A 477 -2.49 2.14 -23.91
CA THR A 477 -1.81 1.68 -25.12
C THR A 477 -0.82 0.57 -24.80
N GLN A 478 -0.47 -0.24 -25.81
CA GLN A 478 0.56 -1.27 -25.65
C GLN A 478 1.91 -0.69 -25.24
N GLU A 479 2.27 0.48 -25.74
CA GLU A 479 3.49 1.19 -25.40
C GLU A 479 3.52 1.51 -23.90
N HIS A 480 2.47 2.14 -23.36
CA HIS A 480 2.39 2.45 -21.93
C HIS A 480 2.42 1.18 -21.05
N LEU A 481 1.75 0.14 -21.48
CA LEU A 481 1.71 -1.12 -20.74
C LEU A 481 3.04 -1.86 -20.71
N LEU A 482 3.86 -1.75 -21.79
CA LEU A 482 5.14 -2.42 -21.90
C LEU A 482 6.28 -1.65 -21.20
N ASP A 483 6.24 -0.32 -21.27
CA ASP A 483 7.40 0.51 -20.95
C ASP A 483 7.21 1.33 -19.65
N THR A 484 5.99 1.35 -19.08
CA THR A 484 5.69 2.18 -17.90
C THR A 484 5.00 1.38 -16.79
N VAL A 485 4.90 1.98 -15.61
CA VAL A 485 4.12 1.46 -14.48
C VAL A 485 2.89 2.33 -14.18
N GLY A 486 2.41 3.06 -15.18
CA GLY A 486 1.19 3.85 -15.12
C GLY A 486 1.38 5.28 -14.62
N LYS A 487 0.25 5.92 -14.36
CA LYS A 487 0.15 7.29 -13.86
C LYS A 487 -0.07 7.34 -12.36
N PRO A 488 0.28 8.46 -11.69
CA PRO A 488 -0.09 8.67 -10.30
C PRO A 488 -1.59 8.45 -10.09
N VAL A 489 -1.93 7.69 -9.05
CA VAL A 489 -3.34 7.48 -8.73
C VAL A 489 -3.98 8.78 -8.23
N ILE A 490 -5.28 8.87 -8.31
CA ILE A 490 -6.04 10.06 -7.88
C ILE A 490 -5.64 10.49 -6.45
N CYS A 491 -5.40 11.78 -6.26
CA CYS A 491 -4.93 12.37 -5.00
C CYS A 491 -3.53 11.89 -4.54
N CYS A 492 -2.72 11.33 -5.45
CA CYS A 492 -1.28 11.17 -5.28
C CYS A 492 -0.53 12.13 -6.20
N GLU A 493 0.50 12.73 -5.64
CA GLU A 493 1.46 13.56 -6.36
C GLU A 493 2.78 12.78 -6.50
N LEU A 494 3.44 12.94 -7.63
CA LEU A 494 4.70 12.30 -7.93
C LEU A 494 5.68 13.33 -8.47
N MET A 495 6.94 13.27 -8.02
CA MET A 495 8.01 14.16 -8.43
C MET A 495 9.26 13.33 -8.68
N ILE A 496 10.01 13.66 -9.72
CA ILE A 496 11.35 13.13 -9.93
C ILE A 496 12.35 14.19 -9.49
N ARG A 497 13.25 13.81 -8.57
CA ARG A 497 14.25 14.73 -8.00
C ARG A 497 15.65 14.29 -8.39
N ASP A 498 16.40 15.17 -9.00
CA ASP A 498 17.80 14.95 -9.32
C ASP A 498 18.62 14.69 -8.03
N ILE A 499 19.35 13.57 -8.03
CA ILE A 499 20.07 13.06 -6.86
C ILE A 499 21.28 13.93 -6.46
N ASN A 500 21.82 14.74 -7.37
CA ASN A 500 23.01 15.57 -7.16
C ASN A 500 22.64 16.99 -6.77
N THR A 501 21.65 17.57 -7.45
CA THR A 501 21.27 18.99 -7.26
C THR A 501 20.11 19.16 -6.29
N GLY A 502 19.32 18.09 -6.02
CA GLY A 502 18.12 18.12 -5.19
C GLY A 502 16.94 18.85 -5.85
N LYS A 503 17.05 19.25 -7.13
CA LYS A 503 15.99 19.94 -7.86
C LYS A 503 15.07 18.95 -8.57
N GLU A 504 13.87 19.40 -8.90
CA GLU A 504 12.95 18.66 -9.75
C GLU A 504 13.53 18.49 -11.17
N CYS A 505 13.44 17.27 -11.69
CA CYS A 505 13.87 16.91 -13.05
C CYS A 505 12.83 17.32 -14.09
N ALA A 506 13.28 17.62 -15.30
CA ALA A 506 12.39 17.73 -16.45
C ALA A 506 11.87 16.33 -16.88
N PRO A 507 10.74 16.26 -17.62
CA PRO A 507 10.25 15.01 -18.19
C PRO A 507 11.36 14.28 -18.98
N GLY A 508 11.49 12.97 -18.76
CA GLY A 508 12.53 12.12 -19.37
C GLY A 508 13.87 12.10 -18.63
N GLU A 509 14.13 13.01 -17.69
CA GLU A 509 15.34 12.98 -16.87
C GLU A 509 15.19 11.98 -15.71
N VAL A 510 16.27 11.25 -15.41
CA VAL A 510 16.31 10.25 -14.35
C VAL A 510 16.63 10.89 -13.01
N GLY A 511 15.82 10.58 -11.98
CA GLY A 511 16.07 11.01 -10.61
C GLY A 511 15.38 10.10 -9.59
N GLU A 512 15.48 10.46 -8.31
CA GLU A 512 14.76 9.76 -7.23
C GLU A 512 13.27 10.05 -7.33
N ILE A 513 12.46 8.99 -7.25
CA ILE A 513 11.00 9.07 -7.25
C ILE A 513 10.54 9.49 -5.85
N LEU A 514 9.88 10.63 -5.76
CA LEU A 514 9.24 11.14 -4.55
C LEU A 514 7.73 11.07 -4.72
N ILE A 515 7.05 10.68 -3.64
CA ILE A 515 5.61 10.43 -3.69
C ILE A 515 4.94 11.10 -2.49
N LYS A 516 3.76 11.69 -2.71
CA LYS A 516 2.95 12.28 -1.66
C LYS A 516 1.48 11.98 -1.92
N GLY A 517 0.76 11.46 -0.90
CA GLY A 517 -0.63 11.09 -1.10
C GLY A 517 -1.32 10.60 0.16
N PHE A 518 -2.63 10.37 0.04
CA PHE A 518 -3.52 9.88 1.09
C PHE A 518 -3.13 8.48 1.61
N ASN A 519 -2.47 7.70 0.78
CA ASN A 519 -2.08 6.31 1.00
C ASN A 519 -0.68 6.16 1.61
N MET A 520 -0.04 7.28 1.94
CA MET A 520 1.26 7.29 2.59
C MET A 520 1.13 6.77 4.03
N MET A 521 2.10 5.98 4.47
CA MET A 521 2.18 5.46 5.83
C MET A 521 2.15 6.56 6.90
N LEU A 522 1.72 6.20 8.09
CA LEU A 522 1.79 7.07 9.28
C LEU A 522 3.23 7.22 9.82
N GLY A 523 4.16 6.44 9.31
CA GLY A 523 5.56 6.40 9.68
C GLY A 523 6.02 5.00 10.07
N TYR A 524 7.32 4.88 10.32
CA TYR A 524 7.91 3.65 10.86
C TYR A 524 7.76 3.58 12.38
N TYR A 525 7.32 2.45 12.87
CA TYR A 525 7.15 2.20 14.30
C TYR A 525 8.46 2.39 15.09
N LYS A 526 8.40 3.16 16.19
CA LYS A 526 9.54 3.47 17.07
C LYS A 526 10.73 4.19 16.41
N LEU A 527 10.67 4.60 15.17
CA LEU A 527 11.74 5.40 14.60
C LEU A 527 11.45 6.91 14.80
N PRO A 528 12.46 7.71 15.18
CA PRO A 528 12.30 9.15 15.31
C PRO A 528 11.99 9.77 13.94
N TYR A 529 11.34 10.94 13.94
CA TYR A 529 10.96 11.66 12.73
C TYR A 529 12.15 11.87 11.77
N SER A 530 13.31 12.21 12.30
CA SER A 530 14.55 12.39 11.53
C SER A 530 15.05 11.14 10.79
N SER A 531 14.53 9.96 11.13
CA SER A 531 14.86 8.68 10.48
C SER A 531 13.74 8.16 9.58
N GLN A 532 12.65 8.94 9.45
CA GLN A 532 11.58 8.64 8.49
C GLN A 532 12.03 8.99 7.07
N PRO A 533 11.56 8.29 6.03
CA PRO A 533 11.88 8.62 4.65
C PRO A 533 11.01 9.78 4.11
N ILE A 534 10.44 10.59 4.98
CA ILE A 534 9.54 11.70 4.63
C ILE A 534 10.31 13.00 4.87
N ASP A 535 10.42 13.83 3.85
CA ASP A 535 11.11 15.12 3.94
C ASP A 535 10.22 16.19 4.60
N GLU A 536 10.79 17.40 4.80
CA GLU A 536 10.12 18.52 5.48
C GLU A 536 8.88 19.03 4.72
N ASP A 537 8.82 18.81 3.40
CA ASP A 537 7.70 19.17 2.54
C ASP A 537 6.63 18.06 2.47
N GLY A 538 6.84 16.95 3.19
CA GLY A 538 5.93 15.81 3.27
C GLY A 538 6.03 14.82 2.09
N TRP A 539 7.13 14.85 1.32
CA TRP A 539 7.39 13.88 0.27
C TRP A 539 8.05 12.63 0.83
N LEU A 540 7.49 11.47 0.51
CA LEU A 540 8.12 10.17 0.77
C LEU A 540 9.23 9.94 -0.28
N ARG A 541 10.44 9.74 0.19
CA ARG A 541 11.58 9.32 -0.62
C ARG A 541 11.52 7.81 -0.83
N SER A 542 11.21 7.38 -2.05
CA SER A 542 11.04 5.95 -2.35
C SER A 542 12.36 5.17 -2.30
N GLY A 543 13.47 5.83 -2.60
CA GLY A 543 14.76 5.20 -2.85
C GLY A 543 14.80 4.44 -4.18
N ASP A 544 13.76 4.56 -5.02
CA ASP A 544 13.72 4.08 -6.39
C ASP A 544 14.03 5.22 -7.35
N LEU A 545 14.60 4.91 -8.49
CA LEU A 545 14.96 5.84 -9.57
C LEU A 545 14.02 5.63 -10.74
N GLY A 546 13.64 6.73 -11.40
CA GLY A 546 12.77 6.66 -12.56
C GLY A 546 12.68 7.98 -13.30
N THR A 547 11.81 8.01 -14.30
CA THR A 547 11.47 9.18 -15.11
C THR A 547 9.98 9.32 -15.22
N ILE A 548 9.50 10.55 -15.49
CA ILE A 548 8.11 10.81 -15.89
C ILE A 548 8.12 11.23 -17.34
N THR A 549 7.25 10.66 -18.16
CA THR A 549 7.03 11.07 -19.54
C THR A 549 6.29 12.41 -19.62
N GLU A 550 6.28 13.07 -20.79
CA GLU A 550 5.54 14.33 -20.98
C GLU A 550 4.03 14.19 -20.71
N ASP A 551 3.46 13.02 -20.94
CA ASP A 551 2.05 12.71 -20.70
C ASP A 551 1.78 12.09 -19.32
N GLY A 552 2.80 12.06 -18.42
CA GLY A 552 2.68 11.79 -16.99
C GLY A 552 2.80 10.34 -16.58
N TYR A 553 3.31 9.43 -17.44
CA TYR A 553 3.57 8.04 -17.06
C TYR A 553 4.93 7.88 -16.38
N LEU A 554 4.98 7.02 -15.38
CA LEU A 554 6.19 6.68 -14.63
C LEU A 554 6.89 5.48 -15.24
N THR A 555 8.20 5.61 -15.47
CA THR A 555 9.10 4.50 -15.80
C THR A 555 10.09 4.28 -14.66
N ILE A 556 10.31 3.03 -14.24
CA ILE A 556 11.26 2.68 -13.19
C ILE A 556 12.61 2.30 -13.80
N SER A 557 13.64 3.03 -13.44
CA SER A 557 15.02 2.78 -13.93
C SER A 557 15.84 1.88 -12.99
N GLY A 558 15.50 1.83 -11.69
CA GLY A 558 16.24 1.00 -10.73
C GLY A 558 16.09 1.48 -9.29
N ARG A 559 17.07 1.10 -8.45
CA ARG A 559 17.13 1.53 -7.06
C ARG A 559 18.34 2.39 -6.77
N LEU A 560 18.16 3.48 -6.05
CA LEU A 560 19.23 4.41 -5.68
C LEU A 560 20.40 3.69 -4.98
N LYS A 561 20.10 2.75 -4.08
CA LYS A 561 21.13 1.97 -3.36
C LYS A 561 21.82 0.87 -4.19
N GLU A 562 21.26 0.51 -5.35
CA GLU A 562 21.81 -0.46 -6.28
C GLU A 562 22.61 0.21 -7.39
N LEU A 563 22.60 1.55 -7.44
CA LEU A 563 23.39 2.35 -8.38
C LEU A 563 24.87 1.97 -8.24
N ILE A 564 25.51 1.68 -9.36
CA ILE A 564 26.94 1.38 -9.41
C ILE A 564 27.68 2.68 -9.65
N ILE A 565 28.57 3.06 -8.73
CA ILE A 565 29.34 4.29 -8.85
C ILE A 565 30.77 3.91 -9.33
N ARG A 566 30.99 4.05 -10.62
CA ARG A 566 32.27 3.70 -11.27
C ARG A 566 33.04 4.94 -11.70
N GLY A 567 34.12 5.25 -10.98
CA GLY A 567 34.96 6.41 -11.33
C GLY A 567 34.22 7.76 -11.28
N GLY A 568 33.17 7.86 -10.47
CA GLY A 568 32.33 9.06 -10.38
C GLY A 568 31.09 9.05 -11.31
N GLU A 569 31.00 8.06 -12.22
CA GLU A 569 29.84 7.89 -13.09
C GLU A 569 28.78 7.00 -12.42
N ASN A 570 27.53 7.42 -12.50
CA ASN A 570 26.37 6.69 -12.00
C ASN A 570 25.87 5.73 -13.09
N ILE A 571 25.94 4.43 -12.82
CA ILE A 571 25.53 3.38 -13.76
C ILE A 571 24.30 2.65 -13.22
N MET A 572 23.25 2.59 -14.03
CA MET A 572 22.03 1.87 -13.72
C MET A 572 22.18 0.39 -14.01
N PRO A 573 22.10 -0.51 -13.02
CA PRO A 573 22.23 -1.95 -13.25
C PRO A 573 21.19 -2.50 -14.24
N ASN A 574 19.98 -1.97 -14.23
CA ASN A 574 18.89 -2.45 -15.10
C ASN A 574 19.18 -2.14 -16.57
N GLU A 575 19.71 -0.96 -16.90
CA GLU A 575 20.11 -0.62 -18.28
C GLU A 575 21.07 -1.65 -18.89
N ILE A 576 22.01 -2.09 -18.08
CA ILE A 576 22.97 -3.12 -18.50
C ILE A 576 22.31 -4.49 -18.56
N ALA A 577 21.46 -4.82 -17.59
CA ALA A 577 20.75 -6.09 -17.58
C ALA A 577 19.84 -6.24 -18.83
N ASP A 578 19.15 -5.16 -19.23
CA ASP A 578 18.31 -5.13 -20.42
C ASP A 578 19.10 -5.31 -21.73
N ALA A 579 20.35 -4.90 -21.75
CA ALA A 579 21.24 -5.17 -22.88
C ALA A 579 21.79 -6.61 -22.84
N VAL A 580 22.23 -7.09 -21.67
CA VAL A 580 22.83 -8.41 -21.51
C VAL A 580 21.81 -9.53 -21.75
N VAL A 581 20.54 -9.37 -21.37
CA VAL A 581 19.50 -10.40 -21.59
C VAL A 581 19.16 -10.61 -23.07
N LYS A 582 19.50 -9.67 -23.95
CA LYS A 582 19.32 -9.81 -25.41
C LYS A 582 20.35 -10.71 -26.07
N LEU A 583 21.45 -11.06 -25.36
CA LEU A 583 22.44 -11.99 -25.88
C LEU A 583 21.85 -13.41 -25.96
N ASP A 584 21.94 -14.06 -27.09
CA ASP A 584 21.31 -15.37 -27.39
C ASP A 584 21.61 -16.45 -26.35
N ALA A 585 22.82 -16.44 -25.78
CA ALA A 585 23.26 -17.41 -24.79
C ALA A 585 22.65 -17.16 -23.39
N VAL A 586 22.08 -15.98 -23.12
CA VAL A 586 21.64 -15.56 -21.79
C VAL A 586 20.15 -15.86 -21.58
N LYS A 587 19.83 -16.61 -20.54
CA LYS A 587 18.47 -16.88 -20.10
C LYS A 587 17.97 -15.83 -19.11
N ASP A 588 18.85 -15.36 -18.20
CA ASP A 588 18.48 -14.45 -17.11
C ASP A 588 19.75 -13.73 -16.63
N VAL A 589 19.60 -12.51 -16.13
CA VAL A 589 20.71 -11.68 -15.69
C VAL A 589 20.36 -10.80 -14.50
N LYS A 590 21.31 -10.63 -13.61
CA LYS A 590 21.30 -9.56 -12.60
C LYS A 590 22.65 -8.87 -12.59
N VAL A 591 22.66 -7.56 -12.72
CA VAL A 591 23.87 -6.73 -12.69
C VAL A 591 24.06 -6.15 -11.29
N VAL A 592 25.29 -6.19 -10.80
CA VAL A 592 25.67 -5.68 -9.47
C VAL A 592 27.00 -4.94 -9.54
N GLY A 593 27.18 -3.95 -8.65
CA GLY A 593 28.49 -3.33 -8.44
C GLY A 593 29.35 -4.19 -7.53
N VAL A 594 30.58 -4.43 -7.92
CA VAL A 594 31.60 -5.10 -7.10
C VAL A 594 32.72 -4.12 -6.75
N PRO A 595 33.37 -4.21 -5.57
CA PRO A 595 34.42 -3.29 -5.17
C PRO A 595 35.61 -3.28 -6.16
N SER A 596 36.15 -2.09 -6.42
CA SER A 596 37.32 -1.86 -7.23
C SER A 596 38.25 -0.84 -6.56
N GLU A 597 39.54 -1.15 -6.43
CA GLU A 597 40.50 -0.22 -5.84
C GLU A 597 40.69 1.05 -6.67
N PHE A 598 40.52 0.96 -8.00
CA PHE A 598 40.76 2.07 -8.91
C PHE A 598 39.51 2.91 -9.17
N TYR A 599 38.36 2.27 -9.39
CA TYR A 599 37.14 2.95 -9.79
C TYR A 599 36.06 3.07 -8.65
N GLY A 600 36.36 2.56 -7.44
CA GLY A 600 35.39 2.43 -6.36
C GLY A 600 34.51 1.19 -6.54
N GLU A 601 33.75 1.15 -7.64
CA GLU A 601 33.00 -0.05 -8.05
C GLU A 601 33.28 -0.39 -9.54
N GLU A 602 33.10 -1.66 -9.88
CA GLU A 602 33.07 -2.20 -11.24
C GLU A 602 31.78 -2.94 -11.51
N VAL A 603 31.39 -3.00 -12.78
CA VAL A 603 30.15 -3.67 -13.20
C VAL A 603 30.39 -5.17 -13.33
N ALA A 604 29.56 -5.95 -12.63
CA ALA A 604 29.53 -7.42 -12.76
C ALA A 604 28.14 -7.88 -13.22
N ALA A 605 28.08 -8.61 -14.34
CA ALA A 605 26.89 -9.29 -14.82
C ALA A 605 26.86 -10.73 -14.29
N CYS A 606 25.94 -11.03 -13.39
CA CYS A 606 25.62 -12.39 -12.96
C CYS A 606 24.58 -12.95 -13.94
N ILE A 607 24.93 -14.00 -14.68
CA ILE A 607 24.12 -14.53 -15.78
C ILE A 607 23.73 -15.99 -15.56
N ARG A 608 22.55 -16.37 -16.05
CA ARG A 608 22.14 -17.77 -16.25
C ARG A 608 22.08 -18.03 -17.74
N LEU A 609 22.62 -19.13 -18.17
CA LEU A 609 22.68 -19.48 -19.59
C LEU A 609 21.45 -20.27 -20.02
N GLN A 610 21.12 -20.19 -21.31
CA GLN A 610 20.20 -21.11 -21.96
C GLN A 610 20.75 -22.55 -21.90
N GLU A 611 19.89 -23.55 -21.93
CA GLU A 611 20.28 -24.94 -21.85
C GLU A 611 21.23 -25.34 -23.04
N GLY A 612 22.41 -25.78 -22.69
CA GLY A 612 23.42 -26.15 -23.69
C GLY A 612 24.16 -24.98 -24.36
N ALA A 613 23.87 -23.72 -23.97
CA ALA A 613 24.59 -22.58 -24.54
C ALA A 613 26.01 -22.44 -23.97
N VAL A 614 26.91 -21.96 -24.81
CA VAL A 614 28.27 -21.57 -24.42
C VAL A 614 28.37 -20.06 -24.45
N PHE A 615 28.92 -19.46 -23.39
CA PHE A 615 29.11 -18.03 -23.27
C PHE A 615 30.53 -17.59 -23.57
N ASP A 616 30.67 -16.70 -24.55
CA ASP A 616 31.91 -16.05 -24.92
C ASP A 616 31.92 -14.60 -24.44
N GLU A 617 32.75 -14.29 -23.45
CA GLU A 617 32.81 -12.95 -22.85
C GLU A 617 33.30 -11.88 -23.83
N ASP A 618 34.25 -12.22 -24.71
CA ASP A 618 34.82 -11.25 -25.65
C ASP A 618 33.82 -10.89 -26.74
N GLU A 619 33.07 -11.86 -27.22
CA GLU A 619 31.95 -11.62 -28.16
C GLU A 619 30.83 -10.86 -27.50
N ALA A 620 30.46 -11.23 -26.28
CA ALA A 620 29.42 -10.49 -25.50
C ALA A 620 29.80 -9.01 -25.31
N ARG A 621 31.05 -8.72 -24.97
CA ARG A 621 31.54 -7.33 -24.83
C ARG A 621 31.49 -6.55 -26.14
N LYS A 622 31.75 -7.20 -27.28
CA LYS A 622 31.65 -6.55 -28.60
C LYS A 622 30.18 -6.20 -28.93
N GLN A 623 29.27 -7.14 -28.73
CA GLN A 623 27.86 -6.92 -28.98
C GLN A 623 27.29 -5.81 -28.07
N LEU A 624 27.64 -5.85 -26.76
CA LEU A 624 27.21 -4.82 -25.80
C LEU A 624 27.81 -3.42 -26.11
N ALA A 625 28.97 -3.36 -26.77
CA ALA A 625 29.57 -2.10 -27.16
C ALA A 625 28.80 -1.36 -28.30
N GLU A 626 27.89 -2.04 -28.97
CA GLU A 626 27.01 -1.42 -29.97
C GLU A 626 25.93 -0.55 -29.31
N ASP A 627 25.42 -0.98 -28.12
CA ASP A 627 24.32 -0.32 -27.42
C ASP A 627 24.77 0.46 -26.17
N LEU A 628 25.90 0.06 -25.54
CA LEU A 628 26.35 0.62 -24.27
C LEU A 628 27.63 1.44 -24.38
N ALA A 629 27.71 2.53 -23.64
CA ALA A 629 28.95 3.26 -23.46
C ALA A 629 30.02 2.38 -22.81
N LYS A 630 31.30 2.57 -23.17
CA LYS A 630 32.41 1.74 -22.72
C LYS A 630 32.48 1.52 -21.20
N TYR A 631 32.20 2.54 -20.41
CA TYR A 631 32.23 2.46 -18.95
C TYR A 631 31.09 1.64 -18.33
N LYS A 632 30.02 1.37 -19.08
CA LYS A 632 28.87 0.56 -18.69
C LYS A 632 29.03 -0.92 -19.02
N ILE A 633 29.93 -1.28 -19.91
CA ILE A 633 30.18 -2.68 -20.31
C ILE A 633 30.68 -3.46 -19.09
N PRO A 634 30.09 -4.63 -18.77
CA PRO A 634 30.50 -5.43 -17.62
C PRO A 634 32.00 -5.79 -17.66
N SER A 635 32.67 -5.50 -16.56
CA SER A 635 34.07 -5.92 -16.35
C SER A 635 34.14 -7.41 -16.05
N TYR A 636 33.08 -7.96 -15.45
CA TYR A 636 32.97 -9.35 -15.06
C TYR A 636 31.66 -9.97 -15.53
N PHE A 637 31.74 -11.23 -16.00
CA PHE A 637 30.58 -12.08 -16.22
C PHE A 637 30.69 -13.32 -15.34
N PHE A 638 29.67 -13.55 -14.47
CA PHE A 638 29.63 -14.70 -13.59
C PHE A 638 28.44 -15.59 -13.92
N CYS A 639 28.74 -16.83 -14.35
CA CYS A 639 27.69 -17.82 -14.61
C CYS A 639 27.18 -18.44 -13.31
N TYR A 640 25.84 -18.59 -13.23
CA TYR A 640 25.14 -19.23 -12.13
C TYR A 640 24.14 -20.26 -12.66
N ASP A 641 24.02 -21.40 -12.00
CA ASP A 641 22.97 -22.39 -12.29
C ASP A 641 21.60 -21.85 -11.83
N SER A 642 21.58 -21.20 -10.66
CA SER A 642 20.41 -20.51 -10.10
C SER A 642 20.84 -19.32 -9.25
N PHE A 643 20.06 -18.25 -9.24
CA PHE A 643 20.31 -17.13 -8.34
C PHE A 643 19.88 -17.45 -6.91
N PRO A 644 20.58 -16.92 -5.90
CA PRO A 644 20.15 -17.08 -4.51
C PRO A 644 18.78 -16.42 -4.28
N THR A 645 17.91 -17.09 -3.53
CA THR A 645 16.56 -16.60 -3.22
C THR A 645 16.34 -16.53 -1.72
N LEU A 646 15.54 -15.53 -1.32
CA LEU A 646 15.01 -15.40 0.04
C LEU A 646 13.90 -16.44 0.28
N PRO A 647 13.54 -16.74 1.53
CA PRO A 647 12.40 -17.59 1.86
C PRO A 647 11.07 -17.13 1.23
N SER A 648 10.96 -15.85 0.87
CA SER A 648 9.82 -15.27 0.17
C SER A 648 9.75 -15.61 -1.33
N GLY A 649 10.72 -16.34 -1.86
CA GLY A 649 10.87 -16.62 -3.30
C GLY A 649 11.48 -15.47 -4.11
N LYS A 650 11.71 -14.30 -3.50
CA LYS A 650 12.39 -13.18 -4.16
C LYS A 650 13.90 -13.42 -4.21
N MET A 651 14.55 -12.89 -5.24
CA MET A 651 16.03 -12.94 -5.36
C MET A 651 16.70 -12.27 -4.16
N ASP A 652 17.69 -12.95 -3.57
CA ASP A 652 18.56 -12.40 -2.52
C ASP A 652 19.70 -11.60 -3.15
N SER A 653 19.41 -10.34 -3.51
CA SER A 653 20.38 -9.45 -4.14
C SER A 653 21.59 -9.16 -3.24
N VAL A 654 21.41 -9.18 -1.91
CA VAL A 654 22.51 -8.93 -0.96
C VAL A 654 23.52 -10.07 -1.00
N ARG A 655 23.03 -11.29 -0.97
CA ARG A 655 23.86 -12.49 -1.07
C ARG A 655 24.51 -12.58 -2.45
N LEU A 656 23.76 -12.29 -3.52
CA LEU A 656 24.30 -12.30 -4.89
C LEU A 656 25.44 -11.28 -5.05
N LYS A 657 25.24 -10.03 -4.57
CA LYS A 657 26.30 -8.99 -4.60
C LYS A 657 27.55 -9.44 -3.84
N LYS A 658 27.37 -10.07 -2.67
CA LYS A 658 28.48 -10.59 -1.88
C LYS A 658 29.25 -11.70 -2.62
N GLU A 659 28.55 -12.69 -3.16
CA GLU A 659 29.14 -13.78 -3.93
C GLU A 659 29.87 -13.27 -5.18
N ALA A 660 29.30 -12.28 -5.89
CA ALA A 660 29.93 -11.64 -7.03
C ALA A 660 31.23 -10.90 -6.64
N ALA A 661 31.20 -10.17 -5.51
CA ALA A 661 32.37 -9.48 -4.98
C ALA A 661 33.52 -10.47 -4.59
N GLU A 662 33.16 -11.59 -3.95
CA GLU A 662 34.12 -12.65 -3.63
C GLU A 662 34.74 -13.27 -4.89
N LYS A 663 33.93 -13.53 -5.94
CA LYS A 663 34.41 -14.03 -7.24
C LYS A 663 35.33 -13.00 -7.94
N ALA A 664 34.95 -11.71 -7.92
CA ALA A 664 35.77 -10.65 -8.52
C ALA A 664 37.13 -10.52 -7.81
N ALA A 665 37.15 -10.54 -6.48
CA ALA A 665 38.35 -10.50 -5.67
C ALA A 665 39.29 -11.70 -5.96
N ALA A 666 38.72 -12.89 -6.19
CA ALA A 666 39.49 -14.10 -6.53
C ALA A 666 40.19 -14.04 -7.92
N LEU A 667 39.68 -13.20 -8.84
CA LEU A 667 40.24 -12.99 -10.16
C LEU A 667 41.43 -12.00 -10.15
N GLY A 668 41.69 -11.30 -9.05
CA GLY A 668 42.87 -10.47 -8.84
C GLY A 668 42.98 -9.28 -9.82
N LYS A 669 41.88 -8.77 -10.32
CA LYS A 669 41.82 -7.62 -11.25
C LYS A 669 41.45 -6.33 -10.54
#